data_466c143e500d85a1d26d51851f82ee29
#
_entry.id   466c143e500d85a1d26d51851f82ee29
#
_cell.length_a   1.000
_cell.length_b   1.000
_cell.length_c   1.000
_cell.angle_alpha   90.00
_cell.angle_beta   90.00
_cell.angle_gamma   90.00
#
_symmetry.space_group_name_H-M   'P 1'
#
loop_
_entity.id
_entity.type
_entity.pdbx_description
1 polymer ?
#
loop_
_entity_poly.entity_id
_entity_poly.type
_entity_poly.pdbx_seq_one_letter_code
_entity_poly.pdbx_strand_id
1 'polypeptide(L)'
;MTEITFIPRPSQQKILDTVLNAAGPIRLGVSAVPGSGKTHILSYLASELVQRVEEEQEVLIVTLVNAAVDNFRRRINGFVRAKGLLPGFNYRVCTLHSLAHEIVQQRPSLVGLSQDFDIVDERTAELILQEVVEAWLPSNTALLEDYLLPTLETQPLMRQHLPEMVREIARNFIKRAKDYRLAPHQLEEMFRQQSNPLPLAQLGVDIYREYQNRLARTGVDFDDLIRLAAQALDLDPDFLARLQRRWPYILEDEAQDSSLLQEQILAALAGSTGTWVRVGDPNQAIYETFTTADPEHLRRFLRGEGVISLPMPESGRSTFSIIELANYLLDWTMTEHPRAEAQDALSPPHIQPTPSGDPQPNPPDLPEQIHFRTEKFKPAQEIQAVVRSVKQWLKQNPTKTVAILDARNKRGVDMANALRRADVPYVELLNSTAATRSTAGVLSNVLKYLARPTDSRQLATVFHVWKRHEWDLEDLQPIFQQVETALQNCVHLEDYLWPRPGHNWLENQAEIVLPLEENQQTGEYSTAQRPENGQDDDFSPGRFIASLLIQFRELVRRWQEAAILPIDQLVLLLAQDLFDNPADLALSHKFAVILRRIASEHSDYRLPEFVEELAEIARNQRRFLGFDEDMTGFEPPAGKVTVATIHRAKGLEWDRVYLMGLNNYSFPSGQPQDSYFSEKWFVRDSLNLEAEVLAQLEALING
;
A
#
# COMPACT_ATOMS: atom_id res chain seq x y z
N MET A 1 -32.82 -21.04 1.34
CA MET A 1 -31.39 -21.22 1.07
C MET A 1 -31.30 -21.56 -0.40
N THR A 2 -30.85 -20.62 -1.23
CA THR A 2 -30.64 -20.86 -2.67
C THR A 2 -29.49 -21.86 -2.81
N GLU A 3 -29.75 -22.99 -3.45
CA GLU A 3 -28.70 -23.95 -3.84
C GLU A 3 -27.65 -23.21 -4.67
N ILE A 4 -26.43 -23.17 -4.17
CA ILE A 4 -25.29 -22.64 -4.94
C ILE A 4 -24.90 -23.73 -5.94
N THR A 5 -25.60 -23.78 -7.08
CA THR A 5 -25.27 -24.70 -8.16
C THR A 5 -24.16 -24.06 -9.00
N PHE A 6 -22.95 -24.59 -8.93
CA PHE A 6 -21.85 -24.18 -9.79
C PHE A 6 -21.98 -24.91 -11.14
N ILE A 7 -22.04 -24.13 -12.23
CA ILE A 7 -22.01 -24.64 -13.60
C ILE A 7 -20.66 -24.24 -14.19
N PRO A 8 -19.71 -25.17 -14.32
CA PRO A 8 -18.37 -24.85 -14.83
C PRO A 8 -18.40 -24.54 -16.33
N ARG A 9 -17.60 -23.60 -16.76
CA ARG A 9 -17.30 -23.36 -18.17
C ARG A 9 -16.49 -24.53 -18.76
N PRO A 10 -16.40 -24.68 -20.08
CA PRO A 10 -15.66 -25.79 -20.69
C PRO A 10 -14.20 -25.92 -20.21
N SER A 11 -13.45 -24.83 -20.13
CA SER A 11 -12.08 -24.85 -19.60
C SER A 11 -12.04 -25.19 -18.11
N GLN A 12 -12.96 -24.67 -17.31
CA GLN A 12 -13.09 -24.98 -15.89
C GLN A 12 -13.44 -26.46 -15.67
N GLN A 13 -14.36 -27.02 -16.46
CA GLN A 13 -14.69 -28.44 -16.41
C GLN A 13 -13.49 -29.32 -16.71
N LYS A 14 -12.69 -28.94 -17.73
CA LYS A 14 -11.46 -29.67 -18.07
C LYS A 14 -10.44 -29.67 -16.91
N ILE A 15 -10.32 -28.57 -16.18
CA ILE A 15 -9.47 -28.49 -14.98
C ILE A 15 -9.99 -29.46 -13.90
N LEU A 16 -11.28 -29.44 -13.61
CA LEU A 16 -11.91 -30.34 -12.65
C LEU A 16 -11.68 -31.80 -13.04
N ASP A 17 -11.98 -32.17 -14.29
CA ASP A 17 -11.82 -33.53 -14.79
C ASP A 17 -10.34 -33.99 -14.69
N THR A 18 -9.40 -33.10 -15.01
CA THR A 18 -7.98 -33.41 -14.95
C THR A 18 -7.53 -33.73 -13.53
N VAL A 19 -7.96 -32.96 -12.53
CA VAL A 19 -7.56 -33.17 -11.14
C VAL A 19 -8.35 -34.30 -10.50
N LEU A 20 -9.67 -34.33 -10.70
CA LEU A 20 -10.55 -35.25 -9.99
C LEU A 20 -10.50 -36.69 -10.55
N ASN A 21 -10.12 -36.89 -11.83
CA ASN A 21 -9.98 -38.18 -12.45
C ASN A 21 -8.52 -38.65 -12.57
N ALA A 22 -7.58 -37.91 -12.00
CA ALA A 22 -6.16 -38.31 -12.00
C ALA A 22 -5.96 -39.61 -11.23
N ALA A 23 -5.23 -40.57 -11.83
CA ALA A 23 -4.91 -41.84 -11.20
C ALA A 23 -3.79 -41.75 -10.14
N GLY A 24 -3.16 -40.60 -10.02
CA GLY A 24 -2.06 -40.33 -9.09
C GLY A 24 -1.78 -38.83 -8.98
N PRO A 25 -0.70 -38.44 -8.28
CA PRO A 25 -0.34 -37.05 -8.11
C PRO A 25 -0.02 -36.38 -9.45
N ILE A 26 -0.47 -35.15 -9.62
CA ILE A 26 -0.22 -34.37 -10.84
C ILE A 26 0.38 -32.98 -10.53
N ARG A 27 1.05 -32.43 -11.51
CA ARG A 27 1.42 -31.01 -11.59
C ARG A 27 0.56 -30.36 -12.65
N LEU A 28 -0.30 -29.43 -12.24
CA LEU A 28 -1.22 -28.72 -13.13
C LEU A 28 -0.93 -27.22 -13.08
N GLY A 29 -0.58 -26.66 -14.23
CA GLY A 29 -0.47 -25.22 -14.42
C GLY A 29 -1.66 -24.70 -15.21
N VAL A 30 -2.28 -23.62 -14.72
CA VAL A 30 -3.44 -22.98 -15.36
C VAL A 30 -3.10 -21.54 -15.69
N SER A 31 -3.04 -21.23 -16.99
CA SER A 31 -2.93 -19.86 -17.48
C SER A 31 -4.34 -19.27 -17.65
N ALA A 32 -4.72 -18.37 -16.76
CA ALA A 32 -6.09 -17.91 -16.62
C ALA A 32 -6.20 -16.41 -16.91
N VAL A 33 -7.12 -16.01 -17.78
CA VAL A 33 -7.36 -14.61 -18.12
C VAL A 33 -8.15 -13.85 -17.02
N PRO A 34 -8.15 -12.50 -17.04
CA PRO A 34 -8.99 -11.69 -16.15
C PRO A 34 -10.47 -12.06 -16.27
N GLY A 35 -11.17 -12.22 -15.13
CA GLY A 35 -12.61 -12.52 -15.13
C GLY A 35 -12.97 -13.96 -15.51
N SER A 36 -11.98 -14.86 -15.63
CA SER A 36 -12.23 -16.29 -15.93
C SER A 36 -12.75 -17.09 -14.72
N GLY A 37 -12.77 -16.50 -13.52
CA GLY A 37 -13.28 -17.15 -12.32
C GLY A 37 -12.26 -18.02 -11.59
N LYS A 38 -10.96 -17.66 -11.61
CA LYS A 38 -9.84 -18.35 -10.93
C LYS A 38 -10.18 -18.77 -9.51
N THR A 39 -10.48 -17.80 -8.65
CA THR A 39 -10.79 -18.05 -7.23
C THR A 39 -12.04 -18.90 -7.03
N HIS A 40 -13.02 -18.80 -7.96
CA HIS A 40 -14.27 -19.56 -7.88
C HIS A 40 -14.04 -21.04 -8.18
N ILE A 41 -13.31 -21.34 -9.26
CA ILE A 41 -12.99 -22.74 -9.64
C ILE A 41 -12.09 -23.40 -8.59
N LEU A 42 -11.08 -22.69 -8.06
CA LEU A 42 -10.24 -23.23 -6.99
C LEU A 42 -11.04 -23.52 -5.71
N SER A 43 -11.98 -22.63 -5.35
CA SER A 43 -12.86 -22.85 -4.19
C SER A 43 -13.77 -24.06 -4.37
N TYR A 44 -14.32 -24.24 -5.58
CA TYR A 44 -15.14 -25.41 -5.91
C TYR A 44 -14.28 -26.70 -5.91
N LEU A 45 -13.12 -26.68 -6.57
CA LEU A 45 -12.19 -27.81 -6.59
C LEU A 45 -11.77 -28.19 -5.15
N ALA A 46 -11.44 -27.23 -4.30
CA ALA A 46 -11.15 -27.49 -2.90
C ALA A 46 -12.30 -28.23 -2.21
N SER A 47 -13.56 -27.81 -2.44
CA SER A 47 -14.72 -28.46 -1.84
C SER A 47 -14.96 -29.89 -2.35
N GLU A 48 -14.51 -30.25 -3.56
CA GLU A 48 -14.51 -31.63 -4.06
C GLU A 48 -13.38 -32.44 -3.40
N LEU A 49 -12.19 -31.87 -3.28
CA LEU A 49 -11.02 -32.54 -2.72
C LEU A 49 -11.13 -32.79 -1.21
N VAL A 50 -11.84 -31.93 -0.46
CA VAL A 50 -12.12 -32.10 0.98
C VAL A 50 -12.78 -33.47 1.28
N GLN A 51 -13.53 -34.04 0.32
CA GLN A 51 -14.18 -35.35 0.47
C GLN A 51 -13.23 -36.53 0.20
N ARG A 52 -12.02 -36.26 -0.31
CA ARG A 52 -11.05 -37.27 -0.74
C ARG A 52 -9.86 -37.40 0.21
N VAL A 53 -9.68 -36.43 1.09
CA VAL A 53 -8.61 -36.44 2.09
C VAL A 53 -8.99 -37.35 3.26
N GLU A 54 -7.99 -38.01 3.82
CA GLU A 54 -8.11 -38.90 4.99
C GLU A 54 -8.17 -38.09 6.30
N GLU A 55 -8.41 -38.76 7.40
CA GLU A 55 -8.29 -38.18 8.74
C GLU A 55 -6.85 -37.65 8.95
N GLU A 56 -6.71 -36.45 9.49
CA GLU A 56 -5.44 -35.69 9.65
C GLU A 56 -4.87 -35.09 8.35
N GLN A 57 -5.54 -35.25 7.21
CA GLN A 57 -5.13 -34.58 5.97
C GLN A 57 -5.99 -33.34 5.68
N GLU A 58 -5.39 -32.40 4.98
CA GLU A 58 -6.05 -31.16 4.59
C GLU A 58 -5.71 -30.80 3.12
N VAL A 59 -6.66 -30.17 2.46
CA VAL A 59 -6.38 -29.45 1.21
C VAL A 59 -5.77 -28.11 1.56
N LEU A 60 -4.52 -27.86 1.14
CA LEU A 60 -3.85 -26.59 1.36
C LEU A 60 -4.16 -25.63 0.21
N ILE A 61 -4.73 -24.48 0.53
CA ILE A 61 -4.95 -23.37 -0.41
C ILE A 61 -4.05 -22.20 -0.02
N VAL A 62 -3.18 -21.80 -0.95
CA VAL A 62 -2.22 -20.70 -0.75
C VAL A 62 -2.60 -19.53 -1.64
N THR A 63 -2.67 -18.35 -1.06
CA THR A 63 -2.92 -17.09 -1.77
C THR A 63 -1.97 -15.99 -1.30
N LEU A 64 -1.95 -14.87 -2.02
CA LEU A 64 -0.97 -13.81 -1.75
C LEU A 64 -1.34 -12.91 -0.57
N VAL A 65 -2.64 -12.58 -0.40
CA VAL A 65 -3.10 -11.55 0.54
C VAL A 65 -4.17 -12.08 1.50
N ASN A 66 -4.19 -11.56 2.73
CA ASN A 66 -5.15 -11.95 3.77
C ASN A 66 -6.62 -11.76 3.35
N ALA A 67 -6.91 -10.70 2.59
CA ALA A 67 -8.26 -10.46 2.05
C ALA A 67 -8.77 -11.62 1.18
N ALA A 68 -7.90 -12.27 0.41
CA ALA A 68 -8.25 -13.43 -0.39
C ALA A 68 -8.51 -14.67 0.49
N VAL A 69 -7.80 -14.82 1.61
CA VAL A 69 -8.00 -15.94 2.55
C VAL A 69 -9.45 -16.01 3.02
N ASP A 70 -10.04 -14.90 3.47
CA ASP A 70 -11.41 -14.86 3.97
C ASP A 70 -12.45 -15.06 2.85
N ASN A 71 -12.16 -14.55 1.66
CA ASN A 71 -13.00 -14.80 0.48
C ASN A 71 -13.03 -16.29 0.11
N PHE A 72 -11.87 -16.94 0.07
CA PHE A 72 -11.77 -18.38 -0.14
C PHE A 72 -12.52 -19.15 0.92
N ARG A 73 -12.30 -18.87 2.21
CA ARG A 73 -13.00 -19.54 3.32
C ARG A 73 -14.51 -19.44 3.21
N ARG A 74 -15.03 -18.24 2.91
CA ARG A 74 -16.48 -18.03 2.74
C ARG A 74 -17.04 -18.86 1.57
N ARG A 75 -16.34 -18.87 0.42
CA ARG A 75 -16.77 -19.60 -0.78
C ARG A 75 -16.70 -21.12 -0.57
N ILE A 76 -15.59 -21.64 -0.05
CA ILE A 76 -15.42 -23.06 0.24
C ILE A 76 -16.49 -23.52 1.24
N ASN A 77 -16.71 -22.77 2.32
CA ASN A 77 -17.77 -23.06 3.29
C ASN A 77 -19.16 -23.09 2.65
N GLY A 78 -19.44 -22.22 1.68
CA GLY A 78 -20.68 -22.22 0.92
C GLY A 78 -20.87 -23.54 0.15
N PHE A 79 -19.86 -23.97 -0.60
CA PHE A 79 -19.88 -25.22 -1.36
C PHE A 79 -19.93 -26.47 -0.46
N VAL A 80 -19.14 -26.48 0.61
CA VAL A 80 -19.10 -27.60 1.58
C VAL A 80 -20.46 -27.78 2.25
N ARG A 81 -21.12 -26.68 2.67
CA ARG A 81 -22.49 -26.73 3.22
C ARG A 81 -23.54 -27.22 2.21
N ALA A 82 -23.44 -26.78 0.95
CA ALA A 82 -24.34 -27.24 -0.12
C ALA A 82 -24.24 -28.75 -0.34
N LYS A 83 -23.10 -29.37 -0.03
CA LYS A 83 -22.87 -30.83 -0.06
C LYS A 83 -23.25 -31.56 1.22
N GLY A 84 -23.78 -30.86 2.23
CA GLY A 84 -24.13 -31.43 3.53
C GLY A 84 -22.97 -31.77 4.44
N LEU A 85 -21.78 -31.20 4.17
CA LEU A 85 -20.56 -31.41 4.96
C LEU A 85 -20.37 -30.31 5.99
N LEU A 86 -19.58 -30.59 7.02
CA LEU A 86 -19.21 -29.60 8.06
C LEU A 86 -18.20 -28.58 7.51
N PRO A 87 -18.48 -27.28 7.60
CA PRO A 87 -17.54 -26.26 7.15
C PRO A 87 -16.36 -26.14 8.11
N GLY A 88 -15.19 -25.76 7.59
CA GLY A 88 -13.99 -25.48 8.37
C GLY A 88 -13.09 -26.68 8.65
N PHE A 89 -13.42 -27.88 8.15
CA PHE A 89 -12.64 -29.09 8.33
C PHE A 89 -12.00 -29.57 7.02
N ASN A 90 -10.85 -30.24 7.14
CA ASN A 90 -10.11 -30.90 6.07
C ASN A 90 -9.60 -29.94 4.97
N TYR A 91 -9.54 -28.64 5.23
CA TYR A 91 -8.87 -27.68 4.36
C TYR A 91 -8.24 -26.54 5.16
N ARG A 92 -7.16 -26.01 4.64
CA ARG A 92 -6.42 -24.87 5.17
C ARG A 92 -6.27 -23.80 4.11
N VAL A 93 -6.72 -22.58 4.41
CA VAL A 93 -6.47 -21.40 3.56
C VAL A 93 -5.56 -20.46 4.31
N CYS A 94 -4.43 -20.10 3.72
CA CYS A 94 -3.46 -19.19 4.31
C CYS A 94 -2.68 -18.42 3.24
N THR A 95 -1.98 -17.37 3.67
CA THR A 95 -0.94 -16.75 2.84
C THR A 95 0.35 -17.55 2.96
N LEU A 96 1.26 -17.38 2.01
CA LEU A 96 2.54 -18.08 2.05
C LEU A 96 3.38 -17.65 3.27
N HIS A 97 3.33 -16.37 3.66
CA HIS A 97 3.99 -15.91 4.89
C HIS A 97 3.43 -16.60 6.15
N SER A 98 2.11 -16.77 6.23
CA SER A 98 1.50 -17.52 7.33
C SER A 98 1.90 -19.00 7.34
N LEU A 99 2.05 -19.61 6.16
CA LEU A 99 2.55 -20.98 6.01
C LEU A 99 4.01 -21.10 6.44
N ALA A 100 4.86 -20.17 6.00
CA ALA A 100 6.27 -20.11 6.39
C ALA A 100 6.43 -19.94 7.91
N HIS A 101 5.63 -19.06 8.52
CA HIS A 101 5.60 -18.91 9.98
C HIS A 101 5.22 -20.20 10.69
N GLU A 102 4.17 -20.91 10.21
CA GLU A 102 3.76 -22.19 10.79
C GLU A 102 4.89 -23.25 10.69
N ILE A 103 5.60 -23.31 9.57
CA ILE A 103 6.73 -24.22 9.36
C ILE A 103 7.87 -23.91 10.33
N VAL A 104 8.30 -22.64 10.42
CA VAL A 104 9.38 -22.21 11.32
C VAL A 104 9.01 -22.42 12.79
N GLN A 105 7.78 -22.07 13.17
CA GLN A 105 7.29 -22.18 14.54
C GLN A 105 7.25 -23.64 15.04
N GLN A 106 7.05 -24.62 14.15
CA GLN A 106 7.12 -26.04 14.52
C GLN A 106 8.56 -26.53 14.77
N ARG A 107 9.56 -25.87 14.21
CA ARG A 107 10.98 -26.27 14.26
C ARG A 107 11.94 -25.06 14.35
N PRO A 108 11.74 -24.11 15.29
CA PRO A 108 12.52 -22.87 15.33
C PRO A 108 14.01 -23.14 15.61
N SER A 109 14.33 -24.11 16.46
CA SER A 109 15.71 -24.45 16.80
C SER A 109 16.55 -24.98 15.61
N LEU A 110 15.93 -25.60 14.61
CA LEU A 110 16.63 -26.04 13.39
C LEU A 110 17.24 -24.89 12.61
N VAL A 111 16.61 -23.73 12.68
CA VAL A 111 17.03 -22.52 11.96
C VAL A 111 17.64 -21.45 12.87
N GLY A 112 18.02 -21.85 14.11
CA GLY A 112 18.72 -21.00 15.06
C GLY A 112 17.84 -19.98 15.78
N LEU A 113 16.50 -20.17 15.81
CA LEU A 113 15.56 -19.30 16.50
C LEU A 113 15.12 -19.87 17.84
N SER A 114 14.72 -18.99 18.77
CA SER A 114 13.99 -19.35 19.99
C SER A 114 12.54 -19.71 19.70
N GLN A 115 11.85 -20.33 20.67
CA GLN A 115 10.42 -20.65 20.50
C GLN A 115 9.54 -19.38 20.40
N ASP A 116 9.95 -18.31 21.07
CA ASP A 116 9.24 -17.03 21.11
C ASP A 116 10.01 -15.98 20.29
N PHE A 117 10.33 -16.30 19.03
CA PHE A 117 10.97 -15.32 18.14
C PHE A 117 9.96 -14.28 17.66
N ASP A 118 10.41 -13.03 17.56
CA ASP A 118 9.60 -11.93 17.06
C ASP A 118 9.69 -11.82 15.54
N ILE A 119 8.56 -11.47 14.91
CA ILE A 119 8.52 -11.09 13.49
C ILE A 119 8.55 -9.58 13.41
N VAL A 120 9.59 -9.08 12.77
CA VAL A 120 9.78 -7.66 12.49
C VAL A 120 8.88 -7.26 11.31
N ASP A 121 8.01 -6.29 11.51
CA ASP A 121 7.15 -5.81 10.44
C ASP A 121 7.93 -5.02 9.37
N GLU A 122 7.31 -4.83 8.21
CA GLU A 122 7.92 -4.15 7.06
C GLU A 122 8.42 -2.74 7.41
N ARG A 123 7.72 -2.04 8.31
CA ARG A 123 8.10 -0.69 8.73
C ARG A 123 9.38 -0.70 9.57
N THR A 124 9.45 -1.55 10.59
CA THR A 124 10.63 -1.67 11.45
C THR A 124 11.84 -2.15 10.65
N ALA A 125 11.64 -3.09 9.72
CA ALA A 125 12.65 -3.54 8.78
C ALA A 125 13.18 -2.38 7.91
N GLU A 126 12.28 -1.53 7.42
CA GLU A 126 12.61 -0.35 6.62
C GLU A 126 13.39 0.71 7.41
N LEU A 127 13.03 0.95 8.67
CA LEU A 127 13.76 1.86 9.55
C LEU A 127 15.16 1.34 9.83
N ILE A 128 15.33 0.05 10.13
CA ILE A 128 16.65 -0.57 10.30
C ILE A 128 17.49 -0.39 9.03
N LEU A 129 16.91 -0.61 7.85
CA LEU A 129 17.61 -0.42 6.59
C LEU A 129 18.01 1.04 6.36
N GLN A 130 17.13 1.97 6.67
CA GLN A 130 17.41 3.41 6.58
C GLN A 130 18.59 3.81 7.47
N GLU A 131 18.58 3.44 8.75
CA GLU A 131 19.67 3.71 9.68
C GLU A 131 21.00 3.12 9.23
N VAL A 132 20.98 1.89 8.67
CA VAL A 132 22.18 1.25 8.13
C VAL A 132 22.73 2.04 6.94
N VAL A 133 21.86 2.46 6.02
CA VAL A 133 22.26 3.25 4.84
C VAL A 133 22.80 4.61 5.25
N GLU A 134 22.16 5.31 6.19
CA GLU A 134 22.61 6.60 6.70
C GLU A 134 23.99 6.51 7.38
N ALA A 135 24.25 5.42 8.09
CA ALA A 135 25.56 5.16 8.71
C ALA A 135 26.65 4.77 7.69
N TRP A 136 26.27 4.01 6.64
CA TRP A 136 27.20 3.51 5.64
C TRP A 136 27.63 4.57 4.63
N LEU A 137 26.69 5.40 4.18
CA LEU A 137 26.84 6.32 3.06
C LEU A 137 28.00 7.32 3.20
N PRO A 138 28.24 8.01 4.33
CA PRO A 138 29.29 9.03 4.45
C PRO A 138 30.71 8.52 4.16
N SER A 139 30.96 7.24 4.37
CA SER A 139 32.30 6.63 4.21
C SER A 139 32.49 5.90 2.88
N ASN A 140 31.43 5.71 2.08
CA ASN A 140 31.45 4.79 0.92
C ASN A 140 30.93 5.41 -0.38
N THR A 141 30.82 6.74 -0.48
CA THR A 141 30.31 7.44 -1.67
C THR A 141 31.16 7.14 -2.93
N ALA A 142 32.42 6.81 -2.79
CA ALA A 142 33.32 6.47 -3.90
C ALA A 142 32.81 5.27 -4.75
N LEU A 143 32.07 4.34 -4.16
CA LEU A 143 31.47 3.22 -4.90
C LEU A 143 30.38 3.65 -5.90
N LEU A 144 29.86 4.87 -5.76
CA LEU A 144 28.80 5.40 -6.60
C LEU A 144 29.29 6.40 -7.65
N GLU A 145 30.58 6.83 -7.62
CA GLU A 145 31.12 7.89 -8.49
C GLU A 145 30.93 7.57 -9.98
N ASP A 146 31.12 6.33 -10.39
CA ASP A 146 30.97 5.91 -11.78
C ASP A 146 29.50 5.95 -12.29
N TYR A 147 28.56 5.92 -11.37
CA TYR A 147 27.12 5.92 -11.67
C TYR A 147 26.46 7.30 -11.60
N LEU A 148 27.15 8.29 -11.05
CA LEU A 148 26.60 9.62 -10.84
C LEU A 148 27.20 10.64 -11.80
N LEU A 149 26.44 11.70 -12.12
CA LEU A 149 26.92 12.78 -12.95
C LEU A 149 27.97 13.64 -12.20
N PRO A 150 29.15 13.91 -12.78
CA PRO A 150 30.27 14.59 -12.09
C PRO A 150 29.96 16.00 -11.56
N THR A 151 28.94 16.66 -12.13
CA THR A 151 28.55 18.05 -11.77
C THR A 151 27.73 18.13 -10.50
N LEU A 152 27.46 17.02 -9.83
CA LEU A 152 26.44 16.91 -8.77
C LEU A 152 27.01 16.87 -7.35
N GLU A 153 28.32 16.68 -7.17
CA GLU A 153 28.96 16.64 -5.85
C GLU A 153 28.71 17.90 -4.99
N THR A 154 28.31 18.99 -5.63
CA THR A 154 28.09 20.28 -4.98
C THR A 154 26.60 20.67 -4.82
N GLN A 155 25.65 19.87 -5.32
CA GLN A 155 24.23 20.26 -5.29
C GLN A 155 23.49 19.74 -4.03
N PRO A 156 22.81 20.62 -3.27
CA PRO A 156 22.04 20.23 -2.07
C PRO A 156 20.96 19.18 -2.32
N LEU A 157 20.34 19.22 -3.52
CA LEU A 157 19.29 18.28 -3.93
C LEU A 157 19.78 16.83 -4.02
N MET A 158 21.01 16.60 -4.48
CA MET A 158 21.57 15.25 -4.56
C MET A 158 21.78 14.65 -3.17
N ARG A 159 22.23 15.46 -2.19
CA ARG A 159 22.40 15.01 -0.80
C ARG A 159 21.08 14.57 -0.16
N GLN A 160 19.96 15.08 -0.64
CA GLN A 160 18.63 14.72 -0.18
C GLN A 160 18.12 13.40 -0.79
N HIS A 161 18.43 13.12 -2.06
CA HIS A 161 17.92 11.96 -2.80
C HIS A 161 18.87 10.74 -2.78
N LEU A 162 20.14 10.95 -2.49
CA LEU A 162 21.13 9.86 -2.50
C LEU A 162 20.84 8.77 -1.45
N PRO A 163 20.49 9.07 -0.19
CA PRO A 163 20.15 8.03 0.79
C PRO A 163 18.95 7.17 0.35
N GLU A 164 17.91 7.78 -0.24
CA GLU A 164 16.73 7.07 -0.73
C GLU A 164 17.10 6.12 -1.88
N MET A 165 17.90 6.59 -2.84
CA MET A 165 18.38 5.76 -3.94
C MET A 165 19.20 4.57 -3.45
N VAL A 166 20.15 4.77 -2.53
CA VAL A 166 20.98 3.70 -1.97
C VAL A 166 20.13 2.71 -1.19
N ARG A 167 19.11 3.19 -0.47
CA ARG A 167 18.16 2.34 0.26
C ARG A 167 17.36 1.44 -0.68
N GLU A 168 16.89 1.96 -1.82
CA GLU A 168 16.17 1.17 -2.83
C GLU A 168 17.08 0.10 -3.47
N ILE A 169 18.31 0.46 -3.83
CA ILE A 169 19.32 -0.47 -4.36
C ILE A 169 19.58 -1.60 -3.35
N ALA A 170 19.86 -1.23 -2.09
CA ALA A 170 20.15 -2.19 -1.04
C ALA A 170 18.95 -3.11 -0.73
N ARG A 171 17.73 -2.55 -0.69
CA ARG A 171 16.50 -3.32 -0.49
C ARG A 171 16.32 -4.40 -1.56
N ASN A 172 16.47 -4.03 -2.82
CA ASN A 172 16.32 -4.97 -3.94
C ASN A 172 17.41 -6.06 -3.91
N PHE A 173 18.64 -5.66 -3.59
CA PHE A 173 19.73 -6.61 -3.40
C PHE A 173 19.45 -7.61 -2.27
N ILE A 174 19.07 -7.13 -1.08
CA ILE A 174 18.81 -7.96 0.10
C ILE A 174 17.67 -8.94 -0.18
N LYS A 175 16.55 -8.46 -0.73
CA LYS A 175 15.42 -9.32 -1.08
C LYS A 175 15.81 -10.42 -2.05
N ARG A 176 16.54 -10.09 -3.12
CA ARG A 176 16.99 -11.07 -4.11
C ARG A 176 18.01 -12.04 -3.52
N ALA A 177 18.95 -11.58 -2.69
CA ALA A 177 19.91 -12.44 -2.00
C ALA A 177 19.20 -13.44 -1.06
N LYS A 178 18.19 -12.99 -0.30
CA LYS A 178 17.37 -13.87 0.53
C LYS A 178 16.58 -14.88 -0.30
N ASP A 179 16.08 -14.49 -1.46
CA ASP A 179 15.36 -15.37 -2.40
C ASP A 179 16.28 -16.46 -2.99
N TYR A 180 17.57 -16.15 -3.20
CA TYR A 180 18.61 -17.13 -3.53
C TYR A 180 19.14 -17.89 -2.31
N ARG A 181 18.55 -17.70 -1.12
CA ARG A 181 18.95 -18.32 0.16
C ARG A 181 20.38 -17.98 0.60
N LEU A 182 20.93 -16.86 0.12
CA LEU A 182 22.29 -16.42 0.43
C LEU A 182 22.31 -15.54 1.67
N ALA A 183 23.12 -15.94 2.66
CA ALA A 183 23.42 -15.12 3.82
C ALA A 183 24.62 -14.18 3.53
N PRO A 184 24.78 -13.07 4.27
CA PRO A 184 25.86 -12.11 4.02
C PRO A 184 27.25 -12.73 3.96
N HIS A 185 27.59 -13.65 4.87
CA HIS A 185 28.91 -14.31 4.90
C HIS A 185 29.22 -15.14 3.65
N GLN A 186 28.20 -15.74 3.01
CA GLN A 186 28.37 -16.50 1.77
C GLN A 186 28.68 -15.56 0.60
N LEU A 187 27.98 -14.42 0.54
CA LEU A 187 28.25 -13.39 -0.47
C LEU A 187 29.65 -12.77 -0.30
N GLU A 188 30.07 -12.53 0.95
CA GLU A 188 31.45 -12.06 1.22
C GLU A 188 32.51 -13.06 0.74
N GLU A 189 32.28 -14.37 0.90
CA GLU A 189 33.20 -15.41 0.39
C GLU A 189 33.24 -15.42 -1.14
N MET A 190 32.07 -15.29 -1.81
CA MET A 190 32.03 -15.18 -3.28
C MET A 190 32.77 -13.92 -3.75
N PHE A 191 32.62 -12.80 -3.02
CA PHE A 191 33.33 -11.56 -3.33
C PHE A 191 34.86 -11.68 -3.25
N ARG A 192 35.39 -12.43 -2.27
CA ARG A 192 36.85 -12.69 -2.16
C ARG A 192 37.40 -13.44 -3.34
N GLN A 193 36.60 -14.23 -4.04
CA GLN A 193 36.96 -15.01 -5.19
C GLN A 193 36.74 -14.27 -6.51
N GLN A 194 36.03 -13.15 -6.48
CA GLN A 194 35.69 -12.36 -7.66
C GLN A 194 36.84 -11.47 -8.12
N SER A 195 37.15 -11.51 -9.41
CA SER A 195 38.24 -10.75 -10.03
C SER A 195 37.76 -9.40 -10.61
N ASN A 196 36.49 -9.31 -10.99
CA ASN A 196 35.91 -8.11 -11.60
C ASN A 196 35.30 -7.19 -10.56
N PRO A 197 35.42 -5.87 -10.69
CA PRO A 197 34.77 -4.93 -9.79
C PRO A 197 33.24 -4.98 -9.98
N LEU A 198 32.50 -5.19 -8.89
CA LEU A 198 31.04 -5.18 -8.83
C LEU A 198 30.59 -4.20 -7.74
N PRO A 199 30.70 -2.87 -7.98
CA PRO A 199 30.55 -1.86 -6.93
C PRO A 199 29.18 -1.83 -6.28
N LEU A 200 28.10 -2.03 -7.04
CA LEU A 200 26.74 -2.05 -6.47
C LEU A 200 26.47 -3.35 -5.70
N ALA A 201 27.04 -4.48 -6.14
CA ALA A 201 26.96 -5.70 -5.35
C ALA A 201 27.78 -5.59 -4.06
N GLN A 202 28.94 -4.92 -4.07
CA GLN A 202 29.72 -4.62 -2.85
C GLN A 202 28.89 -3.79 -1.86
N LEU A 203 28.27 -2.71 -2.35
CA LEU A 203 27.32 -1.89 -1.58
C LEU A 203 26.23 -2.76 -0.97
N GLY A 204 25.63 -3.62 -1.79
CA GLY A 204 24.56 -4.53 -1.34
C GLY A 204 25.01 -5.48 -0.23
N VAL A 205 26.19 -6.10 -0.36
CA VAL A 205 26.75 -7.03 0.63
C VAL A 205 27.07 -6.31 1.96
N ASP A 206 27.71 -5.13 1.88
CA ASP A 206 28.07 -4.36 3.07
C ASP A 206 26.84 -3.95 3.89
N ILE A 207 25.82 -3.42 3.20
CA ILE A 207 24.55 -3.01 3.84
C ILE A 207 23.79 -4.23 4.34
N TYR A 208 23.72 -5.33 3.57
CA TYR A 208 23.02 -6.54 3.98
C TYR A 208 23.61 -7.14 5.26
N ARG A 209 24.96 -7.18 5.38
CA ARG A 209 25.63 -7.65 6.60
C ARG A 209 25.21 -6.83 7.82
N GLU A 210 25.28 -5.52 7.74
CA GLU A 210 24.94 -4.64 8.87
C GLU A 210 23.43 -4.68 9.17
N TYR A 211 22.59 -4.71 8.14
CA TYR A 211 21.15 -4.89 8.28
C TYR A 211 20.83 -6.19 9.03
N GLN A 212 21.40 -7.32 8.63
CA GLN A 212 21.16 -8.60 9.25
C GLN A 212 21.65 -8.65 10.70
N ASN A 213 22.78 -7.99 11.01
CA ASN A 213 23.31 -7.89 12.37
C ASN A 213 22.38 -7.09 13.31
N ARG A 214 21.75 -6.04 12.81
CA ARG A 214 20.77 -5.26 13.58
C ARG A 214 19.45 -5.99 13.70
N LEU A 215 18.95 -6.53 12.61
CA LEU A 215 17.71 -7.29 12.55
C LEU A 215 17.72 -8.47 13.54
N ALA A 216 18.82 -9.22 13.63
CA ALA A 216 18.97 -10.37 14.52
C ALA A 216 18.84 -10.04 16.02
N ARG A 217 18.94 -8.77 16.39
CA ARG A 217 18.71 -8.32 17.79
C ARG A 217 17.24 -8.10 18.11
N THR A 218 16.43 -7.88 17.06
CA THR A 218 15.01 -7.54 17.17
C THR A 218 14.13 -8.74 16.82
N GLY A 219 14.53 -9.54 15.82
CA GLY A 219 13.76 -10.68 15.34
C GLY A 219 14.14 -11.07 13.92
N VAL A 220 13.16 -11.55 13.15
CA VAL A 220 13.29 -11.92 11.74
C VAL A 220 12.27 -11.14 10.91
N ASP A 221 12.65 -10.68 9.72
CA ASP A 221 11.70 -10.07 8.79
C ASP A 221 10.92 -11.11 7.98
N PHE A 222 9.97 -10.67 7.18
CA PHE A 222 9.14 -11.57 6.37
C PHE A 222 9.93 -12.34 5.30
N ASP A 223 10.97 -11.74 4.71
CA ASP A 223 11.81 -12.41 3.71
C ASP A 223 12.71 -13.48 4.37
N ASP A 224 13.24 -13.18 5.57
CA ASP A 224 13.95 -14.19 6.37
C ASP A 224 13.03 -15.35 6.77
N LEU A 225 11.78 -15.07 7.12
CA LEU A 225 10.82 -16.10 7.51
C LEU A 225 10.62 -17.12 6.38
N ILE A 226 10.47 -16.65 5.13
CA ILE A 226 10.37 -17.52 3.95
C ILE A 226 11.67 -18.33 3.77
N ARG A 227 12.82 -17.68 3.86
CA ARG A 227 14.14 -18.32 3.70
C ARG A 227 14.35 -19.39 4.78
N LEU A 228 14.04 -19.10 6.02
CA LEU A 228 14.18 -20.04 7.15
C LEU A 228 13.19 -21.20 7.07
N ALA A 229 11.96 -20.97 6.56
CA ALA A 229 11.01 -22.06 6.30
C ALA A 229 11.58 -23.05 5.28
N ALA A 230 12.13 -22.56 4.16
CA ALA A 230 12.76 -23.42 3.18
C ALA A 230 13.94 -24.18 3.78
N GLN A 231 14.79 -23.52 4.58
CA GLN A 231 15.91 -24.14 5.27
C GLN A 231 15.46 -25.24 6.28
N ALA A 232 14.38 -25.00 7.04
CA ALA A 232 13.85 -26.00 7.95
C ALA A 232 13.37 -27.27 7.24
N LEU A 233 12.76 -27.12 6.06
CA LEU A 233 12.32 -28.24 5.23
C LEU A 233 13.50 -29.05 4.69
N ASP A 234 14.61 -28.39 4.32
CA ASP A 234 15.81 -29.07 3.85
C ASP A 234 16.55 -29.82 4.97
N LEU A 235 16.55 -29.27 6.20
CA LEU A 235 17.28 -29.82 7.34
C LEU A 235 16.59 -31.00 8.03
N ASP A 236 15.25 -31.12 7.92
CA ASP A 236 14.47 -32.19 8.54
C ASP A 236 13.55 -32.89 7.52
N PRO A 237 14.09 -33.92 6.80
CA PRO A 237 13.30 -34.69 5.83
C PRO A 237 12.08 -35.40 6.42
N ASP A 238 12.13 -35.82 7.69
CA ASP A 238 11.00 -36.46 8.37
C ASP A 238 9.89 -35.45 8.64
N PHE A 239 10.28 -34.22 8.98
CA PHE A 239 9.34 -33.12 9.11
C PHE A 239 8.66 -32.78 7.77
N LEU A 240 9.45 -32.67 6.70
CA LEU A 240 8.94 -32.47 5.36
C LEU A 240 7.97 -33.59 4.95
N ALA A 241 8.34 -34.85 5.18
CA ALA A 241 7.49 -35.99 4.85
C ALA A 241 6.15 -36.00 5.65
N ARG A 242 6.15 -35.48 6.88
CA ARG A 242 4.90 -35.28 7.66
C ARG A 242 4.01 -34.23 7.04
N LEU A 243 4.58 -33.09 6.62
CA LEU A 243 3.83 -32.00 5.97
C LEU A 243 3.30 -32.44 4.61
N GLN A 244 4.07 -33.22 3.83
CA GLN A 244 3.62 -33.80 2.56
C GLN A 244 2.42 -34.75 2.76
N ARG A 245 2.43 -35.56 3.81
CA ARG A 245 1.28 -36.42 4.16
C ARG A 245 0.08 -35.60 4.59
N ARG A 246 0.29 -34.51 5.36
CA ARG A 246 -0.78 -33.63 5.81
C ARG A 246 -1.46 -32.89 4.65
N TRP A 247 -0.71 -32.50 3.62
CA TRP A 247 -1.18 -31.71 2.50
C TRP A 247 -1.04 -32.43 1.15
N PRO A 248 -1.85 -33.49 0.88
CA PRO A 248 -1.76 -34.23 -0.37
C PRO A 248 -2.23 -33.41 -1.60
N TYR A 249 -2.94 -32.30 -1.39
CA TYR A 249 -3.41 -31.38 -2.41
C TYR A 249 -3.00 -29.95 -2.04
N ILE A 250 -2.28 -29.30 -2.94
CA ILE A 250 -1.88 -27.89 -2.83
C ILE A 250 -2.48 -27.12 -3.99
N LEU A 251 -3.28 -26.10 -3.67
CA LEU A 251 -3.90 -25.18 -4.63
C LEU A 251 -3.32 -23.79 -4.44
N GLU A 252 -2.67 -23.24 -5.46
CA GLU A 252 -2.04 -21.93 -5.44
C GLU A 252 -2.81 -20.97 -6.34
N ASP A 253 -3.28 -19.85 -5.76
CA ASP A 253 -3.93 -18.75 -6.49
C ASP A 253 -2.96 -17.60 -6.70
N GLU A 254 -3.13 -16.83 -7.78
CA GLU A 254 -2.27 -15.70 -8.18
C GLU A 254 -0.78 -16.08 -8.30
N ALA A 255 -0.51 -17.26 -8.86
CA ALA A 255 0.83 -17.85 -8.96
C ALA A 255 1.86 -16.98 -9.71
N GLN A 256 1.43 -16.01 -10.53
CA GLN A 256 2.31 -15.05 -11.20
C GLN A 256 2.99 -14.06 -10.24
N ASP A 257 2.47 -13.90 -9.02
CA ASP A 257 3.04 -13.00 -8.02
C ASP A 257 3.92 -13.74 -6.99
N SER A 258 4.19 -15.03 -7.18
CA SER A 258 5.08 -15.82 -6.32
C SER A 258 6.55 -15.62 -6.67
N SER A 259 7.42 -15.53 -5.64
CA SER A 259 8.87 -15.53 -5.83
C SER A 259 9.43 -16.93 -6.09
N LEU A 260 10.69 -17.00 -6.52
CA LEU A 260 11.38 -18.29 -6.74
C LEU A 260 11.39 -19.15 -5.48
N LEU A 261 11.71 -18.55 -4.35
CA LEU A 261 11.79 -19.28 -3.07
C LEU A 261 10.43 -19.77 -2.60
N GLN A 262 9.39 -19.00 -2.85
CA GLN A 262 8.01 -19.39 -2.57
C GLN A 262 7.58 -20.59 -3.42
N GLU A 263 7.92 -20.59 -4.70
CA GLU A 263 7.71 -21.74 -5.59
C GLU A 263 8.44 -22.98 -5.08
N GLN A 264 9.71 -22.85 -4.65
CA GLN A 264 10.50 -23.96 -4.13
C GLN A 264 9.88 -24.57 -2.86
N ILE A 265 9.35 -23.77 -1.94
CA ILE A 265 8.65 -24.27 -0.75
C ILE A 265 7.43 -25.09 -1.14
N LEU A 266 6.58 -24.58 -2.03
CA LEU A 266 5.37 -25.31 -2.47
C LEU A 266 5.74 -26.57 -3.26
N ALA A 267 6.79 -26.52 -4.09
CA ALA A 267 7.31 -27.69 -4.78
C ALA A 267 7.81 -28.77 -3.81
N ALA A 268 8.54 -28.37 -2.77
CA ALA A 268 9.02 -29.27 -1.72
C ALA A 268 7.85 -29.91 -0.95
N LEU A 269 6.86 -29.13 -0.55
CA LEU A 269 5.67 -29.62 0.14
C LEU A 269 4.84 -30.56 -0.73
N ALA A 270 4.72 -30.29 -2.02
CA ALA A 270 4.03 -31.18 -2.93
C ALA A 270 4.80 -32.49 -3.16
N GLY A 271 6.13 -32.46 -3.11
CA GLY A 271 7.00 -33.63 -3.30
C GLY A 271 6.66 -34.41 -4.58
N SER A 272 6.87 -35.71 -4.57
CA SER A 272 6.47 -36.63 -5.68
C SER A 272 5.08 -37.24 -5.49
N THR A 273 4.50 -37.10 -4.32
CA THR A 273 3.26 -37.80 -3.90
C THR A 273 2.05 -36.88 -3.78
N GLY A 274 2.22 -35.57 -3.74
CA GLY A 274 1.13 -34.61 -3.67
C GLY A 274 0.75 -34.04 -5.04
N THR A 275 -0.50 -33.66 -5.18
CA THR A 275 -1.00 -32.92 -6.35
C THR A 275 -0.83 -31.41 -6.11
N TRP A 276 -0.23 -30.72 -7.08
CA TRP A 276 -0.05 -29.27 -7.03
C TRP A 276 -0.69 -28.59 -8.23
N VAL A 277 -1.65 -27.71 -7.96
CA VAL A 277 -2.38 -26.91 -8.94
C VAL A 277 -1.98 -25.45 -8.77
N ARG A 278 -1.35 -24.88 -9.79
CA ARG A 278 -0.98 -23.45 -9.85
C ARG A 278 -1.87 -22.73 -10.83
N VAL A 279 -2.59 -21.72 -10.35
CA VAL A 279 -3.48 -20.89 -11.18
C VAL A 279 -2.99 -19.45 -11.14
N GLY A 280 -2.80 -18.84 -12.30
CA GLY A 280 -2.36 -17.47 -12.38
C GLY A 280 -2.57 -16.86 -13.77
N ASP A 281 -2.41 -15.55 -13.85
CA ASP A 281 -2.41 -14.79 -15.09
C ASP A 281 -1.05 -14.15 -15.32
N PRO A 282 -0.20 -14.68 -16.20
CA PRO A 282 1.13 -14.12 -16.45
C PRO A 282 1.13 -12.64 -16.88
N ASN A 283 -0.01 -12.14 -17.36
CA ASN A 283 -0.17 -10.76 -17.83
C ASN A 283 -0.66 -9.81 -16.71
N GLN A 284 -0.91 -10.32 -15.50
CA GLN A 284 -1.34 -9.55 -14.33
C GLN A 284 -0.33 -9.53 -13.18
N ALA A 285 0.93 -9.78 -13.44
CA ALA A 285 1.99 -9.61 -12.46
C ALA A 285 2.22 -8.11 -12.20
N ILE A 286 1.76 -7.61 -11.05
CA ILE A 286 1.86 -6.19 -10.68
C ILE A 286 2.75 -5.97 -9.45
N TYR A 287 3.13 -7.02 -8.76
CA TYR A 287 3.95 -6.95 -7.54
C TYR A 287 5.45 -7.05 -7.81
N GLU A 288 5.88 -7.28 -9.06
CA GLU A 288 7.29 -7.34 -9.46
C GLU A 288 8.10 -6.12 -8.99
N THR A 289 7.50 -4.92 -9.02
CA THR A 289 8.13 -3.68 -8.57
C THR A 289 8.36 -3.62 -7.06
N PHE A 290 7.61 -4.40 -6.27
CA PHE A 290 7.61 -4.34 -4.80
C PHE A 290 8.12 -5.63 -4.15
N THR A 291 8.22 -6.72 -4.92
CA THR A 291 8.64 -8.05 -4.45
C THR A 291 9.64 -8.63 -5.43
N THR A 292 10.17 -9.82 -5.13
CA THR A 292 10.96 -10.63 -6.08
C THR A 292 10.09 -11.53 -6.98
N ALA A 293 8.78 -11.24 -7.04
CA ALA A 293 7.86 -11.91 -7.94
C ALA A 293 8.28 -11.72 -9.40
N ASP A 294 8.21 -12.81 -10.17
CA ASP A 294 8.57 -12.81 -11.59
C ASP A 294 7.55 -13.69 -12.33
N PRO A 295 6.77 -13.15 -13.28
CA PRO A 295 5.81 -13.93 -14.07
C PRO A 295 6.48 -15.03 -14.87
N GLU A 296 7.79 -14.94 -15.13
CA GLU A 296 8.55 -16.00 -15.81
C GLU A 296 8.62 -17.30 -14.99
N HIS A 297 8.50 -17.24 -13.65
CA HIS A 297 8.38 -18.44 -12.83
C HIS A 297 7.13 -19.25 -13.20
N LEU A 298 5.97 -18.59 -13.32
CA LEU A 298 4.76 -19.25 -13.76
C LEU A 298 4.87 -19.74 -15.21
N ARG A 299 5.41 -18.91 -16.13
CA ARG A 299 5.62 -19.31 -17.54
C ARG A 299 6.54 -20.50 -17.68
N ARG A 300 7.62 -20.56 -16.90
CA ARG A 300 8.55 -21.69 -16.85
C ARG A 300 7.87 -22.95 -16.32
N PHE A 301 7.08 -22.81 -15.26
CA PHE A 301 6.29 -23.93 -14.73
C PHE A 301 5.33 -24.49 -15.79
N LEU A 302 4.56 -23.62 -16.48
CA LEU A 302 3.63 -24.02 -17.54
C LEU A 302 4.31 -24.78 -18.70
N ARG A 303 5.60 -24.52 -18.95
CA ARG A 303 6.42 -25.19 -19.98
C ARG A 303 7.20 -26.40 -19.42
N GLY A 304 7.13 -26.63 -18.11
CA GLY A 304 7.92 -27.65 -17.42
C GLY A 304 7.58 -29.08 -17.84
N GLU A 305 8.58 -29.92 -17.84
CA GLU A 305 8.40 -31.35 -18.11
C GLU A 305 7.54 -32.02 -17.02
N GLY A 306 6.57 -32.84 -17.42
CA GLY A 306 5.64 -33.48 -16.49
C GLY A 306 4.53 -32.56 -15.93
N VAL A 307 4.46 -31.31 -16.37
CA VAL A 307 3.36 -30.39 -16.02
C VAL A 307 2.27 -30.44 -17.08
N ILE A 308 1.03 -30.63 -16.63
CA ILE A 308 -0.14 -30.48 -17.47
C ILE A 308 -0.45 -28.98 -17.53
N SER A 309 -0.42 -28.40 -18.72
CA SER A 309 -0.73 -26.97 -18.91
C SER A 309 -2.10 -26.80 -19.55
N LEU A 310 -3.00 -26.06 -18.87
CA LEU A 310 -4.36 -25.80 -19.35
C LEU A 310 -4.62 -24.30 -19.39
N PRO A 311 -5.15 -23.78 -20.51
CA PRO A 311 -5.63 -22.40 -20.56
C PRO A 311 -7.05 -22.29 -19.97
N MET A 312 -7.36 -21.14 -19.36
CA MET A 312 -8.70 -20.77 -18.91
C MET A 312 -9.06 -19.40 -19.51
N PRO A 313 -9.44 -19.36 -20.81
CA PRO A 313 -9.57 -18.15 -21.59
C PRO A 313 -10.92 -17.46 -21.48
N GLU A 314 -12.00 -18.15 -21.05
CA GLU A 314 -13.34 -17.59 -21.04
C GLU A 314 -13.54 -16.57 -19.91
N SER A 315 -13.98 -15.35 -20.27
CA SER A 315 -14.25 -14.26 -19.33
C SER A 315 -15.64 -13.67 -19.53
N GLY A 316 -16.45 -13.66 -18.48
CA GLY A 316 -17.77 -13.03 -18.45
C GLY A 316 -17.78 -11.60 -17.88
N ARG A 317 -16.61 -10.99 -17.67
CA ARG A 317 -16.49 -9.67 -17.01
C ARG A 317 -16.78 -8.52 -17.95
N SER A 318 -16.13 -8.48 -19.09
CA SER A 318 -16.08 -7.33 -19.99
C SER A 318 -16.93 -7.50 -21.24
N THR A 319 -17.29 -6.39 -21.88
CA THR A 319 -17.94 -6.40 -23.20
C THR A 319 -17.00 -6.95 -24.26
N PHE A 320 -17.55 -7.38 -25.37
CA PHE A 320 -16.79 -7.94 -26.49
C PHE A 320 -15.72 -6.96 -27.02
N SER A 321 -16.09 -5.71 -27.24
CA SER A 321 -15.14 -4.66 -27.71
C SER A 321 -13.99 -4.41 -26.74
N ILE A 322 -14.21 -4.51 -25.42
CA ILE A 322 -13.12 -4.40 -24.43
C ILE A 322 -12.19 -5.62 -24.50
N ILE A 323 -12.76 -6.81 -24.69
CA ILE A 323 -11.98 -8.04 -24.91
C ILE A 323 -11.10 -7.91 -26.16
N GLU A 324 -11.67 -7.46 -27.28
CA GLU A 324 -10.91 -7.24 -28.53
C GLU A 324 -9.79 -6.22 -28.34
N LEU A 325 -10.04 -5.11 -27.63
CA LEU A 325 -9.02 -4.11 -27.34
C LEU A 325 -7.88 -4.68 -26.51
N ALA A 326 -8.20 -5.50 -25.51
CA ALA A 326 -7.17 -6.15 -24.67
C ALA A 326 -6.34 -7.17 -25.47
N ASN A 327 -6.99 -7.96 -26.30
CA ASN A 327 -6.31 -8.92 -27.18
C ASN A 327 -5.44 -8.20 -28.24
N TYR A 328 -5.94 -7.10 -28.81
CA TYR A 328 -5.14 -6.26 -29.73
C TYR A 328 -3.87 -5.74 -29.03
N LEU A 329 -3.99 -5.26 -27.79
CA LEU A 329 -2.82 -4.79 -27.04
C LEU A 329 -1.80 -5.91 -26.80
N LEU A 330 -2.28 -7.12 -26.52
CA LEU A 330 -1.43 -8.31 -26.35
C LEU A 330 -0.68 -8.61 -27.66
N ASP A 331 -1.39 -8.72 -28.78
CA ASP A 331 -0.79 -9.02 -30.09
C ASP A 331 0.19 -7.93 -30.53
N TRP A 332 -0.19 -6.66 -30.39
CA TRP A 332 0.68 -5.53 -30.69
C TRP A 332 1.97 -5.54 -29.84
N THR A 333 1.84 -5.85 -28.54
CA THR A 333 3.02 -5.93 -27.68
C THR A 333 3.97 -7.04 -28.13
N MET A 334 3.43 -8.20 -28.43
CA MET A 334 4.24 -9.36 -28.82
C MET A 334 4.90 -9.21 -30.20
N THR A 335 4.30 -8.44 -31.12
CA THR A 335 4.74 -8.43 -32.52
C THR A 335 5.27 -7.08 -33.00
N GLU A 336 4.76 -5.98 -32.47
CA GLU A 336 4.98 -4.65 -33.00
C GLU A 336 5.59 -3.68 -31.98
N HIS A 337 5.77 -4.09 -30.70
CA HIS A 337 6.34 -3.17 -29.72
C HIS A 337 7.74 -2.74 -30.17
N PRO A 338 8.06 -1.42 -30.15
CA PRO A 338 9.33 -0.90 -30.71
C PRO A 338 10.58 -1.34 -29.94
N ARG A 339 10.45 -1.82 -28.71
CA ARG A 339 11.52 -2.40 -27.92
C ARG A 339 11.38 -3.91 -27.94
N ALA A 340 12.40 -4.62 -28.44
CA ALA A 340 12.40 -6.09 -28.50
C ALA A 340 12.26 -6.74 -27.11
N GLU A 341 12.85 -6.12 -26.09
CA GLU A 341 12.81 -6.60 -24.71
C GLU A 341 11.40 -6.58 -24.10
N ALA A 342 10.51 -5.73 -24.64
CA ALA A 342 9.13 -5.65 -24.19
C ALA A 342 8.19 -6.60 -24.96
N GLN A 343 8.64 -7.22 -26.04
CA GLN A 343 7.80 -8.12 -26.83
C GLN A 343 7.46 -9.42 -26.07
N ASP A 344 8.28 -9.81 -25.12
CA ASP A 344 8.03 -10.96 -24.23
C ASP A 344 7.24 -10.59 -22.96
N ALA A 345 6.85 -9.31 -22.78
CA ALA A 345 6.17 -8.85 -21.56
C ALA A 345 4.78 -9.47 -21.39
N LEU A 346 4.04 -9.70 -22.49
CA LEU A 346 2.73 -10.32 -22.49
C LEU A 346 2.77 -11.69 -23.20
N SER A 347 1.82 -12.56 -22.87
CA SER A 347 1.74 -13.92 -23.41
C SER A 347 0.30 -14.43 -23.53
N PRO A 348 0.01 -15.39 -24.43
CA PRO A 348 -1.28 -16.05 -24.50
C PRO A 348 -1.66 -16.74 -23.16
N PRO A 349 -2.97 -17.04 -22.93
CA PRO A 349 -4.04 -17.10 -23.92
C PRO A 349 -4.72 -15.75 -24.17
N HIS A 350 -5.33 -15.59 -25.35
CA HIS A 350 -6.29 -14.51 -25.62
C HIS A 350 -7.53 -14.66 -24.76
N ILE A 351 -8.13 -13.53 -24.38
CA ILE A 351 -9.41 -13.53 -23.67
C ILE A 351 -10.52 -13.92 -24.67
N GLN A 352 -11.35 -14.87 -24.28
CA GLN A 352 -12.51 -15.29 -25.05
C GLN A 352 -13.80 -14.90 -24.31
N PRO A 353 -14.87 -14.56 -25.03
CA PRO A 353 -16.18 -14.39 -24.42
C PRO A 353 -16.71 -15.72 -23.88
N THR A 354 -17.64 -15.62 -22.94
CA THR A 354 -18.30 -16.80 -22.37
C THR A 354 -19.17 -17.51 -23.42
N PRO A 355 -19.34 -18.85 -23.30
CA PRO A 355 -20.23 -19.60 -24.16
C PRO A 355 -21.69 -19.14 -24.03
N SER A 356 -22.49 -19.42 -25.07
CA SER A 356 -23.94 -19.17 -25.02
C SER A 356 -24.59 -19.96 -23.88
N GLY A 357 -25.39 -19.29 -23.05
CA GLY A 357 -26.05 -19.89 -21.90
C GLY A 357 -25.22 -19.93 -20.63
N ASP A 358 -24.04 -19.30 -20.59
CA ASP A 358 -23.26 -19.13 -19.38
C ASP A 358 -24.05 -18.38 -18.29
N PRO A 359 -23.99 -18.80 -17.01
CA PRO A 359 -24.71 -18.14 -15.92
C PRO A 359 -24.27 -16.67 -15.71
N GLN A 360 -23.07 -16.32 -16.15
CA GLN A 360 -22.52 -14.98 -16.13
C GLN A 360 -22.12 -14.57 -17.56
N PRO A 361 -23.08 -14.23 -18.45
CA PRO A 361 -22.78 -13.83 -19.81
C PRO A 361 -22.06 -12.49 -19.84
N ASN A 362 -21.31 -12.25 -20.92
CA ASN A 362 -20.72 -10.95 -21.14
C ASN A 362 -21.79 -9.84 -21.20
N PRO A 363 -21.51 -8.65 -20.68
CA PRO A 363 -22.40 -7.50 -20.80
C PRO A 363 -22.69 -7.17 -22.28
N PRO A 364 -23.83 -6.52 -22.59
CA PRO A 364 -24.14 -6.05 -23.94
C PRO A 364 -23.03 -5.18 -24.50
N ASP A 365 -22.62 -5.43 -25.74
CA ASP A 365 -21.53 -4.70 -26.37
C ASP A 365 -22.00 -3.36 -26.92
N LEU A 366 -21.26 -2.32 -26.58
CA LEU A 366 -21.49 -0.93 -26.98
C LEU A 366 -20.13 -0.28 -27.31
N PRO A 367 -19.56 -0.56 -28.51
CA PRO A 367 -18.23 -0.09 -28.90
C PRO A 367 -18.06 1.43 -28.81
N GLU A 368 -19.13 2.19 -29.06
CA GLU A 368 -19.16 3.64 -28.95
C GLU A 368 -18.98 4.17 -27.52
N GLN A 369 -19.01 3.32 -26.52
CA GLN A 369 -18.72 3.69 -25.13
C GLN A 369 -17.25 3.54 -24.75
N ILE A 370 -16.41 3.07 -25.66
CA ILE A 370 -14.94 3.14 -25.51
C ILE A 370 -14.47 4.48 -26.04
N HIS A 371 -14.09 5.37 -25.14
CA HIS A 371 -13.71 6.76 -25.50
C HIS A 371 -12.20 6.97 -25.36
N PHE A 372 -11.52 7.24 -26.45
CA PHE A 372 -10.14 7.72 -26.46
C PHE A 372 -10.11 9.26 -26.49
N ARG A 373 -9.41 9.85 -25.53
CA ARG A 373 -9.15 11.28 -25.49
C ARG A 373 -7.73 11.55 -25.94
N THR A 374 -7.58 12.04 -27.17
CA THR A 374 -6.28 12.29 -27.83
C THR A 374 -5.79 13.72 -27.63
N GLU A 375 -6.59 14.58 -27.00
CA GLU A 375 -6.21 15.96 -26.72
C GLU A 375 -5.09 15.98 -25.64
N LYS A 376 -4.12 16.88 -25.88
CA LYS A 376 -3.03 17.09 -24.89
C LYS A 376 -3.54 17.90 -23.71
N PHE A 377 -3.77 17.25 -22.60
CA PHE A 377 -4.15 17.89 -21.34
C PHE A 377 -2.93 18.24 -20.48
N LYS A 378 -3.00 19.39 -19.80
CA LYS A 378 -2.23 19.57 -18.56
C LYS A 378 -2.88 18.74 -17.44
N PRO A 379 -2.14 18.27 -16.43
CA PRO A 379 -2.67 17.40 -15.36
C PRO A 379 -3.97 17.92 -14.71
N ALA A 380 -4.03 19.22 -14.41
CA ALA A 380 -5.24 19.84 -13.83
C ALA A 380 -6.43 19.88 -14.81
N GLN A 381 -6.19 20.03 -16.11
CA GLN A 381 -7.25 20.03 -17.12
C GLN A 381 -7.84 18.64 -17.32
N GLU A 382 -7.01 17.60 -17.29
CA GLU A 382 -7.45 16.21 -17.34
C GLU A 382 -8.37 15.88 -16.16
N ILE A 383 -7.97 16.24 -14.93
CA ILE A 383 -8.80 16.06 -13.73
C ILE A 383 -10.16 16.74 -13.91
N GLN A 384 -10.19 18.00 -14.35
CA GLN A 384 -11.44 18.72 -14.56
C GLN A 384 -12.32 18.10 -15.64
N ALA A 385 -11.73 17.58 -16.72
CA ALA A 385 -12.47 16.92 -17.80
C ALA A 385 -13.12 15.62 -17.30
N VAL A 386 -12.37 14.80 -16.53
CA VAL A 386 -12.88 13.55 -15.94
C VAL A 386 -13.98 13.84 -14.92
N VAL A 387 -13.79 14.82 -14.01
CA VAL A 387 -14.82 15.21 -13.01
C VAL A 387 -16.13 15.63 -13.71
N ARG A 388 -16.07 16.44 -14.77
CA ARG A 388 -17.26 16.82 -15.54
C ARG A 388 -17.95 15.61 -16.17
N SER A 389 -17.16 14.73 -16.78
CA SER A 389 -17.68 13.54 -17.46
C SER A 389 -18.35 12.57 -16.47
N VAL A 390 -17.67 12.25 -15.35
CA VAL A 390 -18.22 11.32 -14.36
C VAL A 390 -19.43 11.88 -13.64
N LYS A 391 -19.46 13.19 -13.35
CA LYS A 391 -20.63 13.87 -12.74
C LYS A 391 -21.86 13.77 -13.64
N GLN A 392 -21.68 13.95 -14.95
CA GLN A 392 -22.77 13.81 -15.91
C GLN A 392 -23.22 12.35 -16.05
N TRP A 393 -22.28 11.41 -16.08
CA TRP A 393 -22.59 10.00 -16.24
C TRP A 393 -23.33 9.44 -15.00
N LEU A 394 -22.92 9.77 -13.78
CA LEU A 394 -23.58 9.33 -12.53
C LEU A 394 -25.03 9.82 -12.43
N LYS A 395 -25.32 11.05 -12.93
CA LYS A 395 -26.71 11.55 -12.97
C LYS A 395 -27.61 10.67 -13.81
N GLN A 396 -27.07 10.06 -14.89
CA GLN A 396 -27.81 9.17 -15.78
C GLN A 396 -27.79 7.71 -15.30
N ASN A 397 -26.82 7.35 -14.46
CA ASN A 397 -26.58 5.98 -14.02
C ASN A 397 -26.38 5.87 -12.51
N PRO A 398 -27.37 6.26 -11.68
CA PRO A 398 -27.21 6.36 -10.22
C PRO A 398 -27.04 5.00 -9.51
N THR A 399 -27.38 3.88 -10.17
CA THR A 399 -27.26 2.52 -9.62
C THR A 399 -26.03 1.77 -10.12
N LYS A 400 -25.21 2.41 -10.95
CA LYS A 400 -24.02 1.82 -11.55
C LYS A 400 -22.76 2.16 -10.77
N THR A 401 -21.75 1.34 -10.93
CA THR A 401 -20.42 1.50 -10.33
C THR A 401 -19.46 2.18 -11.30
N VAL A 402 -18.56 3.03 -10.79
CA VAL A 402 -17.58 3.71 -11.63
C VAL A 402 -16.25 3.87 -10.91
N ALA A 403 -15.15 3.66 -11.63
CA ALA A 403 -13.81 3.91 -11.14
C ALA A 403 -13.06 4.99 -11.92
N ILE A 404 -12.19 5.70 -11.22
CA ILE A 404 -11.14 6.54 -11.80
C ILE A 404 -9.81 5.96 -11.34
N LEU A 405 -9.00 5.50 -12.28
CA LEU A 405 -7.73 4.82 -12.03
C LEU A 405 -6.56 5.66 -12.54
N ASP A 406 -5.54 5.82 -11.71
CA ASP A 406 -4.27 6.46 -12.07
C ASP A 406 -3.10 5.58 -11.61
N ALA A 407 -1.94 5.70 -12.22
CA ALA A 407 -0.75 4.98 -11.80
C ALA A 407 -0.19 5.48 -10.46
N ARG A 408 -0.45 6.75 -10.09
CA ARG A 408 0.19 7.45 -8.96
C ARG A 408 -0.81 7.85 -7.88
N ASN A 409 -0.49 7.53 -6.62
CA ASN A 409 -1.30 7.91 -5.45
C ASN A 409 -1.56 9.43 -5.36
N LYS A 410 -0.54 10.26 -5.64
CA LYS A 410 -0.65 11.73 -5.60
C LYS A 410 -1.76 12.24 -6.51
N ARG A 411 -1.83 11.73 -7.75
CA ARG A 411 -2.88 12.12 -8.69
C ARG A 411 -4.26 11.63 -8.26
N GLY A 412 -4.33 10.46 -7.64
CA GLY A 412 -5.57 9.97 -7.01
C GLY A 412 -6.08 10.93 -5.93
N VAL A 413 -5.17 11.45 -5.08
CA VAL A 413 -5.52 12.48 -4.07
C VAL A 413 -6.01 13.77 -4.71
N ASP A 414 -5.34 14.24 -5.76
CA ASP A 414 -5.75 15.45 -6.49
C ASP A 414 -7.15 15.27 -7.10
N MET A 415 -7.44 14.07 -7.64
CA MET A 415 -8.75 13.71 -8.15
C MET A 415 -9.82 13.67 -7.05
N ALA A 416 -9.55 13.04 -5.92
CA ALA A 416 -10.47 12.98 -4.77
C ALA A 416 -10.83 14.40 -4.27
N ASN A 417 -9.83 15.29 -4.18
CA ASN A 417 -10.03 16.69 -3.85
C ASN A 417 -10.88 17.45 -4.89
N ALA A 418 -10.72 17.13 -6.17
CA ALA A 418 -11.52 17.75 -7.22
C ALA A 418 -12.97 17.26 -7.23
N LEU A 419 -13.21 15.97 -6.96
CA LEU A 419 -14.55 15.39 -6.81
C LEU A 419 -15.27 16.01 -5.62
N ARG A 420 -14.59 16.17 -4.47
CA ARG A 420 -15.15 16.84 -3.28
C ARG A 420 -15.56 18.27 -3.59
N ARG A 421 -14.72 19.08 -4.24
CA ARG A 421 -15.05 20.46 -4.65
C ARG A 421 -16.21 20.54 -5.63
N ALA A 422 -16.43 19.49 -6.43
CA ALA A 422 -17.51 19.39 -7.40
C ALA A 422 -18.80 18.77 -6.80
N ASP A 423 -18.80 18.44 -5.50
CA ASP A 423 -19.89 17.75 -4.80
C ASP A 423 -20.31 16.44 -5.50
N VAL A 424 -19.31 15.61 -5.85
CA VAL A 424 -19.50 14.27 -6.43
C VAL A 424 -19.18 13.23 -5.37
N PRO A 425 -20.12 12.33 -5.02
CA PRO A 425 -19.87 11.27 -4.03
C PRO A 425 -18.75 10.33 -4.49
N TYR A 426 -17.79 10.05 -3.62
CA TYR A 426 -16.67 9.18 -3.93
C TYR A 426 -16.21 8.34 -2.72
N VAL A 427 -15.41 7.30 -3.00
CA VAL A 427 -14.63 6.51 -2.03
C VAL A 427 -13.20 6.41 -2.53
N GLU A 428 -12.25 6.38 -1.60
CA GLU A 428 -10.82 6.32 -1.92
C GLU A 428 -10.26 4.92 -1.62
N LEU A 429 -9.62 4.32 -2.63
CA LEU A 429 -8.73 3.18 -2.51
C LEU A 429 -7.28 3.63 -2.78
N LEU A 430 -6.78 4.53 -1.91
CA LEU A 430 -5.44 5.10 -1.96
C LEU A 430 -4.65 4.67 -0.71
N ASN A 431 -3.39 5.06 -0.60
CA ASN A 431 -2.55 4.72 0.56
C ASN A 431 -3.15 5.21 1.88
N SER A 432 -3.86 6.34 1.86
CA SER A 432 -4.63 6.85 2.99
C SER A 432 -5.90 7.53 2.49
N THR A 433 -6.95 7.56 3.32
CA THR A 433 -8.20 8.29 3.00
C THR A 433 -8.06 9.78 3.27
N ALA A 434 -8.96 10.60 2.71
CA ALA A 434 -9.00 12.04 2.98
C ALA A 434 -9.18 12.32 4.47
N ALA A 435 -10.03 11.55 5.17
CA ALA A 435 -10.22 11.67 6.61
C ALA A 435 -8.92 11.38 7.36
N THR A 436 -8.24 10.27 7.03
CA THR A 436 -6.95 9.91 7.64
C THR A 436 -5.91 11.01 7.46
N ARG A 437 -5.77 11.54 6.24
CA ARG A 437 -4.83 12.63 5.94
C ARG A 437 -5.17 13.92 6.69
N SER A 438 -6.46 14.26 6.74
CA SER A 438 -6.94 15.44 7.45
C SER A 438 -6.67 15.34 8.95
N THR A 439 -7.06 14.23 9.59
CA THR A 439 -6.87 14.00 11.03
C THR A 439 -5.37 13.97 11.39
N ALA A 440 -4.54 13.27 10.60
CA ALA A 440 -3.09 13.27 10.79
C ALA A 440 -2.48 14.68 10.62
N GLY A 441 -2.92 15.43 9.62
CA GLY A 441 -2.45 16.80 9.36
C GLY A 441 -2.82 17.77 10.49
N VAL A 442 -4.02 17.67 11.04
CA VAL A 442 -4.47 18.45 12.19
C VAL A 442 -3.58 18.20 13.40
N LEU A 443 -3.41 16.93 13.78
CA LEU A 443 -2.55 16.54 14.92
C LEU A 443 -1.08 16.91 14.68
N SER A 444 -0.55 16.66 13.49
CA SER A 444 0.83 16.99 13.13
C SER A 444 1.11 18.50 13.28
N ASN A 445 0.18 19.38 12.86
CA ASN A 445 0.36 20.82 12.99
C ASN A 445 0.40 21.30 14.45
N VAL A 446 -0.41 20.71 15.32
CA VAL A 446 -0.36 21.03 16.76
C VAL A 446 0.90 20.51 17.41
N LEU A 447 1.27 19.24 17.15
CA LEU A 447 2.52 18.67 17.67
C LEU A 447 3.76 19.44 17.18
N LYS A 448 3.74 19.92 15.94
CA LYS A 448 4.82 20.76 15.38
C LYS A 448 4.99 22.07 16.14
N TYR A 449 3.90 22.70 16.54
CA TYR A 449 3.95 23.85 17.41
C TYR A 449 4.49 23.50 18.80
N LEU A 450 4.01 22.40 19.41
CA LEU A 450 4.50 21.94 20.71
C LEU A 450 6.00 21.58 20.70
N ALA A 451 6.50 21.09 19.57
CA ALA A 451 7.93 20.83 19.37
C ALA A 451 8.78 22.15 19.27
N ARG A 452 8.15 23.27 18.83
CA ARG A 452 8.79 24.59 18.71
C ARG A 452 7.85 25.68 19.18
N PRO A 453 7.63 25.83 20.50
CA PRO A 453 6.59 26.70 21.08
C PRO A 453 6.86 28.21 20.92
N THR A 454 8.01 28.59 20.36
CA THR A 454 8.36 29.99 20.05
C THR A 454 8.02 30.39 18.62
N ASP A 455 7.48 29.49 17.79
CA ASP A 455 7.13 29.75 16.39
C ASP A 455 5.73 30.37 16.28
N SER A 456 5.67 31.69 16.14
CA SER A 456 4.43 32.45 16.00
C SER A 456 3.64 32.12 14.72
N ARG A 457 4.35 31.78 13.62
CA ARG A 457 3.70 31.39 12.37
C ARG A 457 3.05 30.01 12.51
N GLN A 458 3.71 29.10 13.21
CA GLN A 458 3.12 27.79 13.48
C GLN A 458 1.94 27.90 14.44
N LEU A 459 1.99 28.82 15.44
CA LEU A 459 0.86 29.08 16.32
C LEU A 459 -0.35 29.61 15.54
N ALA A 460 -0.16 30.52 14.60
CA ALA A 460 -1.21 31.01 13.71
C ALA A 460 -1.80 29.87 12.84
N THR A 461 -0.96 28.96 12.34
CA THR A 461 -1.43 27.76 11.65
C THR A 461 -2.28 26.87 12.55
N VAL A 462 -1.92 26.73 13.83
CA VAL A 462 -2.72 25.97 14.82
C VAL A 462 -4.06 26.64 15.09
N PHE A 463 -4.14 27.95 15.12
CA PHE A 463 -5.41 28.68 15.19
C PHE A 463 -6.31 28.37 13.98
N HIS A 464 -5.76 28.40 12.77
CA HIS A 464 -6.45 28.02 11.55
C HIS A 464 -7.00 26.58 11.64
N VAL A 465 -6.17 25.64 12.11
CA VAL A 465 -6.52 24.23 12.32
C VAL A 465 -7.63 24.08 13.34
N TRP A 466 -7.60 24.82 14.45
CA TRP A 466 -8.64 24.80 15.48
C TRP A 466 -9.98 25.27 14.95
N LYS A 467 -9.99 26.35 14.14
CA LYS A 467 -11.20 26.96 13.56
C LYS A 467 -11.56 26.43 12.16
N ARG A 468 -10.94 25.36 11.67
CA ARG A 468 -11.06 24.84 10.30
C ARG A 468 -12.50 24.64 9.78
N HIS A 469 -13.44 24.29 10.66
CA HIS A 469 -14.84 24.05 10.29
C HIS A 469 -15.67 25.33 10.18
N GLU A 470 -15.20 26.41 10.80
CA GLU A 470 -15.85 27.71 10.78
C GLU A 470 -15.23 28.66 9.73
N TRP A 471 -14.08 28.26 9.13
CA TRP A 471 -13.33 29.10 8.20
C TRP A 471 -14.07 29.41 6.89
N ASP A 472 -14.98 28.55 6.47
CA ASP A 472 -15.77 28.71 5.24
C ASP A 472 -16.99 29.64 5.43
N LEU A 473 -17.22 30.16 6.65
CA LEU A 473 -18.29 31.11 6.95
C LEU A 473 -17.85 32.51 6.52
N GLU A 474 -18.49 33.06 5.48
CA GLU A 474 -18.15 34.36 4.87
C GLU A 474 -18.01 35.49 5.88
N ASP A 475 -18.89 35.51 6.89
CA ASP A 475 -18.93 36.54 7.94
C ASP A 475 -17.74 36.45 8.92
N LEU A 476 -17.19 35.28 9.17
CA LEU A 476 -16.11 35.04 10.13
C LEU A 476 -14.73 35.06 9.51
N GLN A 477 -14.64 34.82 8.22
CA GLN A 477 -13.36 34.74 7.51
C GLN A 477 -12.46 35.99 7.69
N PRO A 478 -13.00 37.24 7.57
CA PRO A 478 -12.17 38.43 7.80
C PRO A 478 -11.67 38.55 9.26
N ILE A 479 -12.47 38.10 10.22
CA ILE A 479 -12.14 38.10 11.65
C ILE A 479 -11.03 37.11 11.91
N PHE A 480 -11.13 35.87 11.38
CA PHE A 480 -10.11 34.85 11.54
C PHE A 480 -8.79 35.24 10.88
N GLN A 481 -8.85 35.93 9.72
CA GLN A 481 -7.64 36.45 9.06
C GLN A 481 -6.94 37.53 9.91
N GLN A 482 -7.70 38.40 10.59
CA GLN A 482 -7.13 39.38 11.51
C GLN A 482 -6.44 38.70 12.69
N VAL A 483 -7.10 37.71 13.31
CA VAL A 483 -6.51 36.92 14.41
C VAL A 483 -5.25 36.19 13.97
N GLU A 484 -5.29 35.53 12.82
CA GLU A 484 -4.13 34.81 12.26
C GLU A 484 -2.96 35.76 12.01
N THR A 485 -3.23 36.92 11.41
CA THR A 485 -2.18 37.95 11.15
C THR A 485 -1.60 38.49 12.45
N ALA A 486 -2.45 38.76 13.45
CA ALA A 486 -2.00 39.23 14.76
C ALA A 486 -1.10 38.20 15.46
N LEU A 487 -1.48 36.92 15.44
CA LEU A 487 -0.67 35.82 16.00
C LEU A 487 0.66 35.66 15.25
N GLN A 488 0.68 35.75 13.91
CA GLN A 488 1.91 35.68 13.12
C GLN A 488 2.90 36.78 13.47
N ASN A 489 2.40 37.96 13.80
CA ASN A 489 3.22 39.13 14.16
C ASN A 489 3.54 39.20 15.65
N CYS A 490 3.11 38.25 16.47
CA CYS A 490 3.47 38.21 17.89
C CYS A 490 4.93 37.80 18.05
N VAL A 491 5.80 38.77 18.38
CA VAL A 491 7.25 38.54 18.52
C VAL A 491 7.58 37.77 19.80
N HIS A 492 6.85 38.06 20.87
CA HIS A 492 7.05 37.45 22.19
C HIS A 492 5.79 36.66 22.58
N LEU A 493 5.79 35.37 22.22
CA LEU A 493 4.63 34.48 22.48
C LEU A 493 4.40 34.27 23.97
N GLU A 494 5.44 34.38 24.81
CA GLU A 494 5.32 34.35 26.26
C GLU A 494 4.44 35.45 26.82
N ASP A 495 4.43 36.67 26.24
CA ASP A 495 3.60 37.78 26.67
C ASP A 495 2.12 37.59 26.26
N TYR A 496 1.86 36.73 25.25
CA TYR A 496 0.51 36.30 24.89
C TYR A 496 0.06 35.11 25.74
N LEU A 497 0.89 34.06 25.82
CA LEU A 497 0.48 32.79 26.44
C LEU A 497 0.56 32.87 27.98
N TRP A 498 1.60 33.47 28.55
CA TRP A 498 1.86 33.53 29.98
C TRP A 498 2.16 34.99 30.42
N PRO A 499 1.17 35.91 30.25
CA PRO A 499 1.39 37.32 30.50
C PRO A 499 1.80 37.60 31.95
N ARG A 500 2.76 38.46 32.10
CA ARG A 500 3.20 39.03 33.39
C ARG A 500 2.63 40.44 33.57
N PRO A 501 2.55 40.94 34.78
CA PRO A 501 2.10 42.34 35.02
C PRO A 501 2.90 43.33 34.16
N GLY A 502 2.24 44.13 33.35
CA GLY A 502 2.82 45.07 32.41
C GLY A 502 3.35 44.52 31.12
N HIS A 503 3.25 43.18 30.88
CA HIS A 503 3.65 42.49 29.67
C HIS A 503 2.55 41.56 29.16
N ASN A 504 1.37 42.14 28.89
CA ASN A 504 0.23 41.43 28.32
C ASN A 504 0.06 41.85 26.86
N TRP A 505 0.40 40.94 25.94
CA TRP A 505 0.31 41.23 24.53
C TRP A 505 -1.10 41.62 24.07
N LEU A 506 -2.16 41.06 24.66
CA LEU A 506 -3.57 41.38 24.31
C LEU A 506 -3.91 42.86 24.61
N GLU A 507 -3.37 43.42 25.67
CA GLU A 507 -3.61 44.84 26.02
C GLU A 507 -2.98 45.80 24.98
N ASN A 508 -1.96 45.35 24.29
CA ASN A 508 -1.27 46.11 23.24
C ASN A 508 -1.95 45.99 21.86
N GLN A 509 -3.02 45.19 21.73
CA GLN A 509 -3.75 44.97 20.49
C GLN A 509 -5.04 45.83 20.42
N ALA A 510 -5.01 47.05 20.97
CA ALA A 510 -6.20 47.91 21.08
C ALA A 510 -6.86 48.30 19.76
N GLU A 511 -6.16 48.12 18.60
CA GLU A 511 -6.73 48.35 17.26
C GLU A 511 -7.69 47.26 16.81
N ILE A 512 -7.49 46.01 17.29
CA ILE A 512 -8.27 44.83 16.86
C ILE A 512 -9.03 44.18 18.02
N VAL A 513 -8.64 44.45 19.25
CA VAL A 513 -9.19 43.84 20.48
C VAL A 513 -9.84 44.93 21.36
N LEU A 514 -11.14 44.79 21.64
CA LEU A 514 -11.81 45.61 22.65
C LEU A 514 -11.80 44.89 24.01
N PRO A 515 -11.64 45.64 25.14
CA PRO A 515 -11.64 45.06 26.47
C PRO A 515 -12.92 44.26 26.75
N LEU A 516 -12.75 43.05 27.26
CA LEU A 516 -13.86 42.29 27.82
C LEU A 516 -14.11 42.73 29.25
N GLU A 517 -15.39 42.82 29.63
CA GLU A 517 -15.76 43.09 31.02
C GLU A 517 -15.46 41.82 31.85
N GLU A 518 -14.55 41.97 32.82
CA GLU A 518 -14.21 40.95 33.80
C GLU A 518 -15.33 40.86 34.85
N ASN A 519 -15.88 39.71 35.08
CA ASN A 519 -16.79 39.48 36.18
C ASN A 519 -16.02 39.53 37.50
N GLN A 520 -16.15 40.63 38.25
CA GLN A 520 -15.42 40.87 39.50
C GLN A 520 -15.67 39.82 40.59
N GLN A 521 -16.67 38.95 40.44
CA GLN A 521 -17.00 37.91 41.43
C GLN A 521 -16.43 36.52 41.07
N THR A 522 -16.24 36.22 39.79
CA THR A 522 -15.75 34.90 39.34
C THR A 522 -14.38 34.94 38.69
N GLY A 523 -13.86 36.12 38.35
CA GLY A 523 -12.60 36.24 37.57
C GLY A 523 -12.73 35.72 36.12
N GLU A 524 -13.94 35.42 35.68
CA GLU A 524 -14.19 34.92 34.31
C GLU A 524 -14.57 36.07 33.39
N TYR A 525 -14.02 36.08 32.20
CA TYR A 525 -14.39 37.03 31.15
C TYR A 525 -15.73 36.66 30.52
N SER A 526 -16.61 37.62 30.30
CA SER A 526 -17.84 37.41 29.55
C SER A 526 -17.50 37.02 28.11
N THR A 527 -17.83 35.79 27.74
CA THR A 527 -17.63 35.30 26.36
C THR A 527 -18.69 35.90 25.46
N ALA A 528 -18.30 36.73 24.49
CA ALA A 528 -19.18 37.18 23.43
C ALA A 528 -19.59 35.98 22.58
N GLN A 529 -20.85 35.56 22.69
CA GLN A 529 -21.42 34.49 21.84
C GLN A 529 -21.84 35.08 20.50
N ARG A 530 -21.76 34.25 19.46
CA ARG A 530 -22.31 34.59 18.15
C ARG A 530 -23.84 34.74 18.29
N PRO A 531 -24.46 35.79 17.76
CA PRO A 531 -25.92 35.88 17.70
C PRO A 531 -26.49 34.76 16.82
N GLU A 532 -27.40 33.95 17.34
CA GLU A 532 -28.00 32.81 16.60
C GLU A 532 -28.86 33.26 15.40
N ASN A 533 -29.24 34.53 15.31
CA ASN A 533 -30.18 35.06 14.31
C ASN A 533 -29.77 36.38 13.62
N GLY A 534 -28.51 36.72 13.45
CA GLY A 534 -28.05 37.77 12.52
C GLY A 534 -28.60 39.20 12.73
N GLN A 535 -29.23 39.50 13.84
CA GLN A 535 -29.92 40.80 14.14
C GLN A 535 -29.70 41.32 15.58
N ASP A 536 -28.56 41.04 16.21
CA ASP A 536 -28.21 41.72 17.44
C ASP A 536 -27.37 42.96 17.12
N ASP A 537 -27.94 44.14 17.39
CA ASP A 537 -27.27 45.46 17.27
C ASP A 537 -26.03 45.63 18.20
N ASP A 538 -25.67 44.59 18.97
CA ASP A 538 -24.59 44.59 19.98
C ASP A 538 -23.37 43.71 19.59
N PHE A 539 -23.29 43.19 18.37
CA PHE A 539 -22.11 42.41 17.92
C PHE A 539 -20.92 43.32 17.72
N SER A 540 -19.94 43.24 18.62
CA SER A 540 -18.66 43.94 18.49
C SER A 540 -17.57 42.99 17.99
N PRO A 541 -17.06 43.15 16.74
CA PRO A 541 -15.97 42.31 16.22
C PRO A 541 -14.73 42.28 17.13
N GLY A 542 -14.37 43.43 17.73
CA GLY A 542 -13.21 43.52 18.63
C GLY A 542 -13.39 42.72 19.92
N ARG A 543 -14.62 42.69 20.52
CA ARG A 543 -14.90 41.85 21.69
C ARG A 543 -14.88 40.35 21.31
N PHE A 544 -15.40 40.04 20.15
CA PHE A 544 -15.36 38.64 19.64
C PHE A 544 -13.92 38.14 19.38
N ILE A 545 -13.07 38.99 18.78
CA ILE A 545 -11.63 38.71 18.61
C ILE A 545 -10.94 38.48 19.96
N ALA A 546 -11.21 39.34 20.95
CA ALA A 546 -10.68 39.18 22.30
C ALA A 546 -11.07 37.83 22.91
N SER A 547 -12.36 37.47 22.82
CA SER A 547 -12.88 36.20 23.31
C SER A 547 -12.20 35.02 22.64
N LEU A 548 -12.05 35.03 21.30
CA LEU A 548 -11.35 33.98 20.54
C LEU A 548 -9.89 33.82 20.97
N LEU A 549 -9.17 34.94 21.11
CA LEU A 549 -7.78 34.92 21.54
C LEU A 549 -7.60 34.41 22.97
N ILE A 550 -8.52 34.74 23.89
CA ILE A 550 -8.50 34.21 25.25
C ILE A 550 -8.76 32.70 25.26
N GLN A 551 -9.84 32.27 24.58
CA GLN A 551 -10.16 30.82 24.47
C GLN A 551 -8.99 30.03 23.85
N PHE A 552 -8.41 30.54 22.77
CA PHE A 552 -7.29 29.91 22.11
C PHE A 552 -6.05 29.86 23.00
N ARG A 553 -5.77 30.92 23.76
CA ARG A 553 -4.67 30.98 24.74
C ARG A 553 -4.81 29.89 25.80
N GLU A 554 -5.99 29.73 26.40
CA GLU A 554 -6.24 28.70 27.43
C GLU A 554 -6.10 27.29 26.87
N LEU A 555 -6.56 27.08 25.64
CA LEU A 555 -6.41 25.82 24.92
C LEU A 555 -4.92 25.47 24.69
N VAL A 556 -4.16 26.43 24.18
CA VAL A 556 -2.71 26.26 23.90
C VAL A 556 -1.91 26.03 25.18
N ARG A 557 -2.24 26.72 26.27
CA ARG A 557 -1.60 26.51 27.60
C ARG A 557 -1.79 25.06 28.06
N ARG A 558 -3.03 24.56 28.01
CA ARG A 558 -3.34 23.18 28.36
C ARG A 558 -2.54 22.19 27.54
N TRP A 559 -2.36 22.43 26.23
CA TRP A 559 -1.55 21.58 25.37
C TRP A 559 -0.06 21.65 25.70
N GLN A 560 0.45 22.83 26.03
CA GLN A 560 1.86 22.99 26.47
C GLN A 560 2.13 22.26 27.80
N GLU A 561 1.20 22.33 28.76
CA GLU A 561 1.30 21.57 30.00
C GLU A 561 1.22 20.05 29.77
N ALA A 562 0.39 19.62 28.81
CA ALA A 562 0.26 18.22 28.43
C ALA A 562 1.45 17.68 27.61
N ALA A 563 2.34 18.52 27.10
CA ALA A 563 3.47 18.10 26.25
C ALA A 563 4.49 17.20 26.98
N ILE A 564 4.41 17.10 28.30
CA ILE A 564 5.21 16.15 29.12
C ILE A 564 4.63 14.73 29.14
N LEU A 565 3.40 14.54 28.70
CA LEU A 565 2.74 13.22 28.67
C LEU A 565 3.41 12.31 27.63
N PRO A 566 3.31 10.98 27.78
CA PRO A 566 3.62 10.05 26.72
C PRO A 566 2.85 10.39 25.43
N ILE A 567 3.48 10.17 24.29
CA ILE A 567 2.95 10.64 22.99
C ILE A 567 1.52 10.14 22.68
N ASP A 568 1.19 8.93 23.08
CA ASP A 568 -0.14 8.35 22.91
C ASP A 568 -1.19 9.11 23.73
N GLN A 569 -0.88 9.46 24.98
CA GLN A 569 -1.77 10.25 25.85
C GLN A 569 -1.90 11.68 25.37
N LEU A 570 -0.80 12.30 24.93
CA LEU A 570 -0.81 13.65 24.35
C LEU A 570 -1.73 13.68 23.12
N VAL A 571 -1.57 12.75 22.19
CA VAL A 571 -2.40 12.68 20.96
C VAL A 571 -3.89 12.51 21.28
N LEU A 572 -4.23 11.68 22.28
CA LEU A 572 -5.63 11.50 22.70
C LEU A 572 -6.22 12.75 23.34
N LEU A 573 -5.44 13.47 24.14
CA LEU A 573 -5.86 14.75 24.72
C LEU A 573 -6.11 15.81 23.62
N LEU A 574 -5.15 15.94 22.68
CA LEU A 574 -5.31 16.86 21.55
C LEU A 574 -6.54 16.51 20.70
N ALA A 575 -6.78 15.21 20.50
CA ALA A 575 -7.92 14.75 19.72
C ALA A 575 -9.27 15.14 20.33
N GLN A 576 -9.40 15.06 21.66
CA GLN A 576 -10.63 15.46 22.37
C GLN A 576 -10.94 16.94 22.21
N ASP A 577 -9.91 17.78 22.06
CA ASP A 577 -10.08 19.22 21.91
C ASP A 577 -10.30 19.66 20.45
N LEU A 578 -9.90 18.82 19.50
CA LEU A 578 -9.84 19.17 18.07
C LEU A 578 -10.93 18.51 17.23
N PHE A 579 -11.54 17.43 17.72
CA PHE A 579 -12.49 16.62 16.94
C PHE A 579 -13.75 16.31 17.74
N ASP A 580 -14.89 16.66 17.15
CA ASP A 580 -16.22 16.31 17.68
C ASP A 580 -16.81 15.05 17.01
N ASN A 581 -16.22 14.64 15.88
CA ASN A 581 -16.69 13.53 15.06
C ASN A 581 -16.12 12.19 15.58
N PRO A 582 -16.96 11.17 15.86
CA PRO A 582 -16.51 9.85 16.30
C PRO A 582 -15.51 9.16 15.37
N ALA A 583 -15.59 9.39 14.06
CA ALA A 583 -14.67 8.82 13.09
C ALA A 583 -13.24 9.39 13.23
N ASP A 584 -13.11 10.71 13.40
CA ASP A 584 -11.82 11.37 13.61
C ASP A 584 -11.20 11.00 14.97
N LEU A 585 -12.03 10.83 16.00
CA LEU A 585 -11.58 10.32 17.31
C LEU A 585 -11.08 8.89 17.22
N ALA A 586 -11.77 8.02 16.49
CA ALA A 586 -11.32 6.64 16.26
C ALA A 586 -9.99 6.58 15.48
N LEU A 587 -9.81 7.46 14.47
CA LEU A 587 -8.56 7.62 13.76
C LEU A 587 -7.43 8.09 14.67
N SER A 588 -7.70 9.08 15.52
CA SER A 588 -6.73 9.61 16.48
C SER A 588 -6.32 8.55 17.50
N HIS A 589 -7.23 7.69 17.94
CA HIS A 589 -6.91 6.55 18.78
C HIS A 589 -5.96 5.56 18.07
N LYS A 590 -6.22 5.25 16.79
CA LYS A 590 -5.30 4.41 16.00
C LYS A 590 -3.92 5.06 15.88
N PHE A 591 -3.84 6.37 15.65
CA PHE A 591 -2.55 7.09 15.64
C PHE A 591 -1.84 7.02 16.98
N ALA A 592 -2.57 7.20 18.09
CA ALA A 592 -2.00 7.08 19.44
C ALA A 592 -1.37 5.69 19.68
N VAL A 593 -2.06 4.61 19.29
CA VAL A 593 -1.55 3.23 19.40
C VAL A 593 -0.25 3.06 18.59
N ILE A 594 -0.23 3.57 17.35
CA ILE A 594 0.96 3.48 16.49
C ILE A 594 2.12 4.28 17.06
N LEU A 595 1.89 5.54 17.45
CA LEU A 595 2.94 6.38 18.01
C LEU A 595 3.48 5.85 19.33
N ARG A 596 2.63 5.21 20.17
CA ARG A 596 3.07 4.49 21.37
C ARG A 596 4.01 3.35 21.04
N ARG A 597 3.67 2.55 20.02
CA ARG A 597 4.52 1.46 19.55
C ARG A 597 5.87 2.00 19.07
N ILE A 598 5.87 3.06 18.24
CA ILE A 598 7.10 3.73 17.78
C ILE A 598 7.92 4.22 18.96
N ALA A 599 7.29 4.85 19.96
CA ALA A 599 7.98 5.32 21.17
C ALA A 599 8.59 4.16 21.99
N SER A 600 8.00 2.97 21.95
CA SER A 600 8.58 1.78 22.60
C SER A 600 9.77 1.20 21.84
N GLU A 601 9.77 1.32 20.52
CA GLU A 601 10.84 0.86 19.63
C GLU A 601 12.01 1.87 19.58
N HIS A 602 11.71 3.16 19.67
CA HIS A 602 12.64 4.29 19.59
C HIS A 602 12.56 5.16 20.86
N SER A 603 13.28 4.77 21.90
CA SER A 603 13.28 5.47 23.18
C SER A 603 13.94 6.87 23.13
N ASP A 604 14.68 7.15 22.08
CA ASP A 604 15.36 8.44 21.78
C ASP A 604 14.45 9.44 21.05
N TYR A 605 13.32 9.01 20.48
CA TYR A 605 12.38 9.90 19.79
C TYR A 605 11.81 10.96 20.73
N ARG A 606 11.65 12.15 20.18
CA ARG A 606 11.03 13.32 20.82
C ARG A 606 9.88 13.82 19.93
N LEU A 607 9.26 14.91 20.29
CA LEU A 607 8.14 15.49 19.53
C LEU A 607 8.44 15.73 18.05
N PRO A 608 9.64 16.23 17.63
CA PRO A 608 9.94 16.43 16.21
C PRO A 608 9.85 15.17 15.36
N GLU A 609 10.32 14.02 15.85
CA GLU A 609 10.30 12.75 15.13
C GLU A 609 8.84 12.25 14.98
N PHE A 610 8.04 12.37 16.02
CA PHE A 610 6.60 12.03 15.95
C PHE A 610 5.80 12.95 15.04
N VAL A 611 6.20 14.22 14.92
CA VAL A 611 5.63 15.17 13.95
C VAL A 611 5.83 14.68 12.53
N GLU A 612 7.07 14.24 12.20
CA GLU A 612 7.36 13.75 10.85
C GLU A 612 6.58 12.47 10.53
N GLU A 613 6.42 11.57 11.48
CA GLU A 613 5.60 10.36 11.32
C GLU A 613 4.14 10.68 10.91
N LEU A 614 3.52 11.63 11.57
CA LEU A 614 2.15 12.05 11.21
C LEU A 614 2.13 12.88 9.92
N ALA A 615 3.17 13.67 9.64
CA ALA A 615 3.27 14.46 8.43
C ALA A 615 3.40 13.56 7.18
N GLU A 616 4.11 12.45 7.24
CA GLU A 616 4.18 11.47 6.15
C GLU A 616 2.79 10.87 5.82
N ILE A 617 2.01 10.54 6.85
CA ILE A 617 0.62 10.08 6.67
C ILE A 617 -0.23 11.18 6.02
N ALA A 618 -0.11 12.41 6.50
CA ALA A 618 -0.85 13.55 5.98
C ALA A 618 -0.51 13.86 4.51
N ARG A 619 0.76 13.67 4.10
CA ARG A 619 1.22 13.84 2.70
C ARG A 619 0.88 12.67 1.79
N ASN A 620 0.30 11.59 2.33
CA ASN A 620 0.04 10.32 1.59
C ASN A 620 1.31 9.70 0.99
N GLN A 621 2.46 9.94 1.61
CA GLN A 621 3.74 9.41 1.17
C GLN A 621 3.96 7.98 1.65
N ARG A 622 3.23 7.54 2.67
CA ARG A 622 3.36 6.23 3.31
C ARG A 622 2.05 5.48 3.35
N ARG A 623 2.10 4.17 3.13
CA ARG A 623 0.96 3.28 3.33
C ARG A 623 0.64 3.21 4.83
N PHE A 624 -0.59 3.50 5.18
CA PHE A 624 -1.05 3.39 6.56
C PHE A 624 -1.62 1.99 6.80
N LEU A 625 -0.82 1.11 7.38
CA LEU A 625 -1.15 -0.32 7.56
C LEU A 625 -2.35 -0.59 8.50
N GLY A 626 -2.79 0.38 9.29
CA GLY A 626 -3.95 0.24 10.20
C GLY A 626 -5.32 0.15 9.53
N PHE A 627 -5.42 0.28 8.19
CA PHE A 627 -6.68 0.28 7.44
C PHE A 627 -6.79 -0.84 6.41
N ASP A 628 -5.78 -1.73 6.26
CA ASP A 628 -5.87 -2.86 5.33
C ASP A 628 -6.94 -3.89 5.74
N GLU A 629 -7.31 -3.94 7.01
CA GLU A 629 -8.42 -4.77 7.49
C GLU A 629 -9.79 -4.33 6.92
N ASP A 630 -9.96 -3.04 6.61
CA ASP A 630 -11.19 -2.50 6.01
C ASP A 630 -11.33 -2.84 4.52
N MET A 631 -10.28 -3.36 3.88
CA MET A 631 -10.28 -3.76 2.46
C MET A 631 -10.77 -5.20 2.23
N THR A 632 -10.93 -5.99 3.29
CA THR A 632 -11.47 -7.35 3.21
C THR A 632 -12.92 -7.30 2.69
N GLY A 633 -13.10 -7.65 1.41
CA GLY A 633 -14.41 -7.71 0.78
C GLY A 633 -14.95 -6.38 0.28
N PHE A 634 -14.06 -5.44 -0.09
CA PHE A 634 -14.50 -4.20 -0.73
C PHE A 634 -15.33 -4.51 -1.98
N GLU A 635 -16.56 -4.04 -1.98
CA GLU A 635 -17.43 -4.04 -3.15
C GLU A 635 -17.64 -2.59 -3.59
N PRO A 636 -17.41 -2.29 -4.90
CA PRO A 636 -17.62 -0.95 -5.42
C PRO A 636 -19.05 -0.45 -5.14
N PRO A 637 -19.23 0.67 -4.42
CA PRO A 637 -20.56 1.16 -4.11
C PRO A 637 -21.20 1.81 -5.35
N ALA A 638 -22.46 1.46 -5.60
CA ALA A 638 -23.25 2.08 -6.66
C ALA A 638 -23.47 3.58 -6.39
N GLY A 639 -23.46 4.39 -7.44
CA GLY A 639 -23.69 5.84 -7.34
C GLY A 639 -22.55 6.65 -6.73
N LYS A 640 -21.41 6.02 -6.44
CA LYS A 640 -20.20 6.69 -5.96
C LYS A 640 -19.01 6.39 -6.87
N VAL A 641 -18.09 7.34 -6.96
CA VAL A 641 -16.85 7.17 -7.71
C VAL A 641 -15.81 6.47 -6.84
N THR A 642 -15.27 5.35 -7.31
CA THR A 642 -14.08 4.77 -6.70
C THR A 642 -12.84 5.42 -7.29
N VAL A 643 -12.03 6.07 -6.47
CA VAL A 643 -10.71 6.61 -6.86
C VAL A 643 -9.65 5.65 -6.37
N ALA A 644 -8.89 5.07 -7.29
CA ALA A 644 -7.89 4.05 -6.94
C ALA A 644 -6.61 4.20 -7.77
N THR A 645 -5.53 3.59 -7.27
CA THR A 645 -4.40 3.28 -8.15
C THR A 645 -4.70 2.02 -8.97
N ILE A 646 -4.05 1.90 -10.14
CA ILE A 646 -4.17 0.71 -11.00
C ILE A 646 -3.81 -0.56 -10.21
N HIS A 647 -2.79 -0.50 -9.35
CA HIS A 647 -2.41 -1.63 -8.49
C HIS A 647 -3.52 -2.07 -7.52
N ARG A 648 -4.20 -1.11 -6.90
CA ARG A 648 -5.29 -1.41 -5.95
C ARG A 648 -6.60 -1.82 -6.62
N ALA A 649 -6.71 -1.58 -7.91
CA ALA A 649 -7.84 -2.01 -8.73
C ALA A 649 -7.79 -3.50 -9.11
N LYS A 650 -6.65 -4.19 -8.86
CA LYS A 650 -6.49 -5.61 -9.17
C LYS A 650 -7.61 -6.44 -8.53
N GLY A 651 -8.25 -7.29 -9.32
CA GLY A 651 -9.34 -8.16 -8.87
C GLY A 651 -10.71 -7.49 -8.78
N LEU A 652 -10.80 -6.15 -8.89
CA LEU A 652 -12.07 -5.41 -8.84
C LEU A 652 -12.66 -5.22 -10.25
N GLU A 653 -13.95 -4.85 -10.29
CA GLU A 653 -14.68 -4.60 -11.53
C GLU A 653 -15.72 -3.49 -11.36
N TRP A 654 -15.98 -2.74 -12.42
CA TRP A 654 -16.94 -1.63 -12.45
C TRP A 654 -17.67 -1.57 -13.79
N ASP A 655 -18.88 -0.99 -13.78
CA ASP A 655 -19.64 -0.73 -15.02
C ASP A 655 -18.93 0.30 -15.93
N ARG A 656 -18.15 1.24 -15.34
CA ARG A 656 -17.37 2.21 -16.09
C ARG A 656 -16.02 2.48 -15.44
N VAL A 657 -14.99 2.58 -16.28
CA VAL A 657 -13.63 2.88 -15.81
C VAL A 657 -13.06 4.06 -16.60
N TYR A 658 -12.48 5.02 -15.88
CA TYR A 658 -11.66 6.10 -16.44
C TYR A 658 -10.20 5.77 -16.15
N LEU A 659 -9.39 5.61 -17.19
CA LEU A 659 -7.94 5.49 -17.07
C LEU A 659 -7.31 6.85 -17.28
N MET A 660 -6.55 7.32 -16.31
CA MET A 660 -5.89 8.62 -16.33
C MET A 660 -4.37 8.49 -16.47
N GLY A 661 -3.74 9.57 -16.94
CA GLY A 661 -2.30 9.65 -17.05
C GLY A 661 -1.72 8.75 -18.14
N LEU A 662 -2.52 8.32 -19.11
CA LEU A 662 -2.05 7.58 -20.27
C LEU A 662 -1.21 8.51 -21.16
N ASN A 663 0.09 8.34 -21.11
CA ASN A 663 1.04 9.13 -21.89
C ASN A 663 2.30 8.30 -22.19
N ASN A 664 3.09 8.77 -23.15
CA ASN A 664 4.29 8.07 -23.63
C ASN A 664 5.37 7.83 -22.57
N TYR A 665 5.33 8.55 -21.44
CA TYR A 665 6.36 8.47 -20.38
C TYR A 665 5.95 7.59 -19.23
N SER A 666 4.65 7.58 -18.89
CA SER A 666 4.17 6.97 -17.67
C SER A 666 3.42 5.67 -17.91
N PHE A 667 2.64 5.59 -19.05
CA PHE A 667 1.76 4.45 -19.29
C PHE A 667 0.96 4.60 -20.58
N PRO A 668 0.99 3.62 -21.48
CA PRO A 668 2.06 2.66 -21.69
C PRO A 668 3.27 3.33 -22.34
N SER A 669 4.47 2.85 -22.03
CA SER A 669 5.68 3.31 -22.70
C SER A 669 5.84 2.53 -24.01
N GLY A 670 5.51 3.16 -25.13
CA GLY A 670 5.53 2.52 -26.44
C GLY A 670 6.36 3.26 -27.50
N GLN A 671 7.15 4.28 -27.09
CA GLN A 671 7.95 5.06 -28.05
C GLN A 671 9.37 4.51 -28.14
N PRO A 672 9.94 4.39 -29.36
CA PRO A 672 11.32 3.92 -29.55
C PRO A 672 12.38 4.79 -28.86
N GLN A 673 12.04 6.06 -28.61
CA GLN A 673 12.91 7.05 -28.00
C GLN A 673 12.48 7.40 -26.56
N ASP A 674 11.68 6.56 -25.94
CA ASP A 674 11.32 6.75 -24.55
C ASP A 674 12.59 6.75 -23.70
N SER A 675 13.08 7.95 -23.44
CA SER A 675 13.96 8.13 -22.33
C SER A 675 13.07 8.07 -21.08
N TYR A 676 13.21 7.02 -20.33
CA TYR A 676 12.79 6.99 -18.93
C TYR A 676 13.46 8.19 -18.25
N PHE A 677 12.73 9.27 -18.05
CA PHE A 677 13.18 10.34 -17.17
C PHE A 677 13.05 9.80 -15.76
N SER A 678 14.10 9.12 -15.34
CA SER A 678 14.28 8.72 -13.96
C SER A 678 14.07 9.97 -13.08
N GLU A 679 13.26 9.86 -12.05
CA GLU A 679 13.24 10.87 -10.98
C GLU A 679 14.66 11.07 -10.41
N LYS A 680 15.54 10.13 -10.70
CA LYS A 680 16.98 10.09 -10.41
C LYS A 680 17.80 10.70 -11.56
N TRP A 681 17.44 11.94 -11.99
CA TRP A 681 18.09 12.69 -13.08
C TRP A 681 19.61 12.84 -12.93
N PHE A 682 20.12 12.59 -11.73
CA PHE A 682 21.55 12.66 -11.38
C PHE A 682 22.31 11.35 -11.66
N VAL A 683 21.63 10.28 -12.08
CA VAL A 683 22.26 9.03 -12.52
C VAL A 683 22.76 9.18 -13.95
N ARG A 684 24.01 8.77 -14.19
CA ARG A 684 24.65 8.81 -15.50
C ARG A 684 23.92 7.91 -16.50
N ASP A 685 23.76 8.38 -17.73
CA ASP A 685 23.17 7.65 -18.87
C ASP A 685 21.76 7.11 -18.60
N SER A 686 21.06 7.66 -17.61
CA SER A 686 19.74 7.19 -17.18
C SER A 686 19.70 5.69 -16.82
N LEU A 687 20.81 5.18 -16.27
CA LEU A 687 20.90 3.78 -15.84
C LEU A 687 19.84 3.44 -14.79
N ASN A 688 19.28 2.24 -14.89
CA ASN A 688 18.45 1.67 -13.83
C ASN A 688 19.35 0.94 -12.84
N LEU A 689 19.75 1.62 -11.74
CA LEU A 689 20.67 1.06 -10.74
C LEU A 689 20.08 -0.10 -9.95
N GLU A 690 18.74 -0.16 -9.87
CA GLU A 690 18.06 -1.28 -9.24
C GLU A 690 18.16 -2.56 -10.08
N ALA A 691 18.06 -2.45 -11.41
CA ALA A 691 18.31 -3.55 -12.32
C ALA A 691 19.81 -3.92 -12.36
N GLU A 692 20.68 -2.91 -12.35
CA GLU A 692 22.13 -3.11 -12.39
C GLU A 692 22.65 -3.85 -11.15
N VAL A 693 22.17 -3.53 -9.95
CA VAL A 693 22.58 -4.25 -8.74
C VAL A 693 22.17 -5.72 -8.76
N LEU A 694 20.99 -6.03 -9.34
CA LEU A 694 20.55 -7.42 -9.49
C LEU A 694 21.42 -8.17 -10.49
N ALA A 695 21.77 -7.53 -11.62
CA ALA A 695 22.69 -8.12 -12.60
C ALA A 695 24.09 -8.37 -12.00
N GLN A 696 24.60 -7.45 -11.17
CA GLN A 696 25.84 -7.63 -10.45
C GLN A 696 25.77 -8.73 -9.39
N LEU A 697 24.62 -8.89 -8.69
CA LEU A 697 24.40 -10.01 -7.78
C LEU A 697 24.43 -11.35 -8.55
N GLU A 698 23.77 -11.42 -9.68
CA GLU A 698 23.78 -12.63 -10.52
C GLU A 698 25.18 -12.93 -11.07
N ALA A 699 25.92 -11.91 -11.48
CA ALA A 699 27.33 -12.07 -11.88
C ALA A 699 28.20 -12.58 -10.72
N LEU A 700 27.97 -12.09 -9.50
CA LEU A 700 28.67 -12.57 -8.30
C LEU A 700 28.37 -14.04 -7.99
N ILE A 701 27.13 -14.48 -8.20
CA ILE A 701 26.70 -15.86 -7.95
C ILE A 701 27.25 -16.82 -9.01
N ASN A 702 27.32 -16.40 -10.26
CA ASN A 702 27.74 -17.24 -11.39
C ASN A 702 29.27 -17.29 -11.60
N GLY A 703 30.04 -16.41 -10.95
CA GLY A 703 31.52 -16.35 -11.03
C GLY A 703 31.98 -15.41 -12.13
#